data_117cb03aff35c1195d7463829eee2dfa
#
_entry.id   117cb03aff35c1195d7463829eee2dfa
#
_cell.length_a   1.000
_cell.length_b   1.000
_cell.length_c   1.000
_cell.angle_alpha   90.00
_cell.angle_beta   90.00
_cell.angle_gamma   90.00
#
_symmetry.space_group_name_H-M   'P 1'
#
loop_
_entity.id
_entity.type
_entity.pdbx_description
1 polymer ?
#
loop_
_entity_poly.entity_id
_entity_poly.type
_entity_poly.pdbx_seq_one_letter_code
_entity_poly.pdbx_strand_id
1 'polypeptide(L)'
;MIMMRPSRLASTWLQTGLLVLLLLNTRQSLQGADLSEGRKLYHSGAYWECIETATSAIGQTPWIESWWKLKIDSQRAVGQYSGALLTIENGLKRFTTSIQLRWLGYEIYQRNGLPQKAMEMLAAIEQLANQAPWRYSDATNRVILGRFFLLSGADPRQVLELAYDRAKKDQPQLVDSWIASGELALDKQDFPLAAKSFEAALKLVKDDPHIHYLMARALASSDPERATRSLEQALKLNPLHVPSHILKVDHFIDSEQYEQARRELRLVLGINIRHSIAWAYQAVLAHLENDLASEQLWCQASRQWNIDAADSDHLIGRKLSQKYRFKEGAHYQRQALQANPEHVRAQAQLSQDLLRLGREEEGWQLAQKVNQQDPYNIVAHNLVTLQGKLVKFTSLEENGILLRMDAREAQIYGPRAMRLLQRARQTLCTKYAMTIQEPVIVEIFPDQKDFAIRTFGLPGGAGFLGVCFGKVITANSPASQGAHPSNWEAVLWHEFCHVVTLQKTRNKMPRWLSEGISVYEERQANTSWGQSMDAQYRKTILAGGLTPISQLSGAFLQPPSPMHLQFAYYQSSLVVEYVIERYGMKVLLQILDDLGAGMPINQSLQRYSGSLPLLEKEFEQFARQQAEKLAPSLDWSDPDLPDRPGLPQVQEWLQQHPRNYLALRLHAQLLVRDKQWKAALQPLDLLRKSFPEDISGGSAYELLAQVHRQLDQPQQEQAILEQWIARDNDALDAQLRLLEIYASQKSWPALATVAEQTLAVNPLLTSPHQQLSMASTALQKPHQAIPALQSLLALDPRDPADIHYRLAYAYHETNQPAHARRHVLQALEYAPRYRDAHRLLLKLGPAAPPADQQPQEKP
;
A
#
# COMPACT_ATOMS: atom_id res chain seq x y z
N MET A 1 16.55 13.41 92.08
CA MET A 1 16.89 12.34 93.01
C MET A 1 16.41 11.05 92.49
N ILE A 2 17.04 10.10 92.06
CA ILE A 2 18.27 9.39 92.19
C ILE A 2 18.63 8.79 90.82
N MET A 3 19.91 8.91 90.39
CA MET A 3 20.50 8.15 89.23
C MET A 3 20.54 6.67 89.53
N MET A 4 20.27 5.86 88.56
CA MET A 4 20.82 4.50 88.43
C MET A 4 21.39 4.31 86.99
N ARG A 5 22.71 4.09 86.97
CA ARG A 5 23.45 3.70 85.74
C ARG A 5 23.10 2.29 85.33
N PRO A 6 22.91 1.98 84.03
CA PRO A 6 22.84 0.60 83.51
C PRO A 6 24.29 0.06 83.32
N SER A 7 24.44 -1.20 83.71
CA SER A 7 25.65 -1.97 83.83
C SER A 7 26.31 -2.26 82.44
N ARG A 8 27.63 -2.35 82.42
CA ARG A 8 28.59 -2.61 81.37
C ARG A 8 28.45 -3.97 80.63
N LEU A 9 27.40 -4.76 80.87
CA LEU A 9 27.22 -6.06 80.25
C LEU A 9 26.32 -6.05 78.98
N ALA A 10 25.62 -4.96 78.67
CA ALA A 10 24.76 -4.85 77.45
C ALA A 10 25.50 -4.39 76.19
N SER A 11 26.70 -3.82 76.28
CA SER A 11 27.48 -3.28 75.17
C SER A 11 28.27 -4.35 74.37
N THR A 12 28.59 -5.45 74.94
CA THR A 12 29.36 -6.50 74.28
C THR A 12 28.50 -7.42 73.38
N TRP A 13 27.25 -7.62 73.68
CA TRP A 13 26.34 -8.40 72.82
C TRP A 13 25.84 -7.67 71.60
N LEU A 14 25.75 -6.33 71.66
CA LEU A 14 25.36 -5.52 70.47
C LEU A 14 26.53 -5.39 69.47
N GLN A 15 27.77 -5.35 69.90
CA GLN A 15 28.94 -5.28 69.01
C GLN A 15 29.23 -6.62 68.32
N THR A 16 29.04 -7.76 69.01
CA THR A 16 29.17 -9.10 68.42
C THR A 16 27.99 -9.42 67.50
N GLY A 17 26.75 -8.97 67.78
CA GLY A 17 25.58 -9.12 66.88
C GLY A 17 25.72 -8.32 65.61
N LEU A 18 26.27 -7.06 65.67
CA LEU A 18 26.51 -6.24 64.50
C LEU A 18 27.65 -6.77 63.60
N LEU A 19 28.70 -7.37 64.21
CA LEU A 19 29.80 -7.99 63.46
C LEU A 19 29.39 -9.27 62.76
N VAL A 20 28.48 -10.07 63.42
CA VAL A 20 27.92 -11.29 62.80
C VAL A 20 26.90 -10.95 61.71
N LEU A 21 26.12 -9.85 61.83
CA LEU A 21 25.25 -9.35 60.76
C LEU A 21 26.03 -8.73 59.62
N LEU A 22 27.17 -8.07 59.89
CA LEU A 22 28.08 -7.55 58.86
C LEU A 22 28.81 -8.69 58.13
N LEU A 23 29.17 -9.77 58.83
CA LEU A 23 29.83 -10.96 58.25
C LEU A 23 28.81 -11.89 57.54
N LEU A 24 27.53 -11.86 57.88
CA LEU A 24 26.47 -12.57 57.14
C LEU A 24 26.05 -11.80 55.87
N ASN A 25 26.07 -10.47 55.88
CA ASN A 25 25.85 -9.67 54.70
C ASN A 25 27.04 -9.70 53.70
N THR A 26 28.27 -9.96 54.19
CA THR A 26 29.43 -10.14 53.32
C THR A 26 29.55 -11.57 52.73
N ARG A 27 28.78 -12.53 53.23
CA ARG A 27 28.70 -13.89 52.62
C ARG A 27 27.64 -14.04 51.55
N GLN A 28 26.70 -13.09 51.39
CA GLN A 28 25.76 -13.09 50.25
C GLN A 28 26.35 -12.55 48.95
N SER A 29 27.60 -12.05 48.93
CA SER A 29 28.26 -11.47 47.76
C SER A 29 29.30 -12.37 47.07
N LEU A 30 29.29 -13.69 47.34
CA LEU A 30 30.22 -14.64 46.73
C LEU A 30 29.55 -15.70 45.83
N GLN A 31 28.31 -15.54 45.47
CA GLN A 31 27.77 -16.18 44.27
C GLN A 31 28.21 -15.32 43.08
N GLY A 32 29.11 -15.85 42.25
CA GLY A 32 29.53 -15.20 41.04
C GLY A 32 28.29 -14.77 40.24
N ALA A 33 28.24 -13.53 39.77
CA ALA A 33 27.11 -13.00 39.04
C ALA A 33 26.66 -13.99 37.94
N ASP A 34 25.39 -14.39 37.99
CA ASP A 34 24.84 -15.31 37.00
C ASP A 34 24.61 -14.56 35.68
N LEU A 35 25.22 -15.05 34.59
CA LEU A 35 25.08 -14.44 33.26
C LEU A 35 23.61 -14.43 32.80
N SER A 36 22.79 -15.36 33.29
CA SER A 36 21.34 -15.36 33.02
C SER A 36 20.65 -14.14 33.59
N GLU A 37 21.04 -13.72 34.81
CA GLU A 37 20.51 -12.49 35.44
C GLU A 37 20.94 -11.24 34.70
N GLY A 38 22.21 -11.15 34.28
CA GLY A 38 22.69 -10.07 33.46
C GLY A 38 21.92 -9.94 32.12
N ARG A 39 21.60 -11.06 31.49
CA ARG A 39 20.74 -11.07 30.27
C ARG A 39 19.32 -10.62 30.57
N LYS A 40 18.72 -11.01 31.70
CA LYS A 40 17.39 -10.54 32.08
C LYS A 40 17.38 -9.02 32.27
N LEU A 41 18.38 -8.45 32.96
CA LEU A 41 18.53 -7.01 33.09
C LEU A 41 18.59 -6.30 31.73
N TYR A 42 19.37 -6.84 30.80
CA TYR A 42 19.47 -6.31 29.44
C TYR A 42 18.10 -6.40 28.69
N HIS A 43 17.45 -7.56 28.70
CA HIS A 43 16.19 -7.77 28.02
C HIS A 43 15.02 -6.98 28.65
N SER A 44 15.07 -6.64 29.95
CA SER A 44 14.07 -5.81 30.61
C SER A 44 14.30 -4.29 30.45
N GLY A 45 15.44 -3.87 29.85
CA GLY A 45 15.79 -2.47 29.70
C GLY A 45 16.52 -1.85 30.90
N ALA A 46 16.86 -2.63 31.92
CA ALA A 46 17.68 -2.21 33.05
C ALA A 46 19.18 -2.11 32.66
N TYR A 47 19.44 -1.29 31.65
CA TYR A 47 20.78 -1.24 31.01
C TYR A 47 21.89 -0.75 31.96
N TRP A 48 21.59 0.20 32.85
CA TRP A 48 22.56 0.73 33.79
C TRP A 48 22.94 -0.29 34.86
N GLU A 49 21.97 -1.00 35.42
CA GLU A 49 22.17 -2.10 36.36
C GLU A 49 22.93 -3.27 35.69
N CYS A 50 22.62 -3.54 34.40
CA CYS A 50 23.35 -4.52 33.62
C CYS A 50 24.83 -4.13 33.41
N ILE A 51 25.13 -2.83 33.16
CA ILE A 51 26.51 -2.33 33.05
C ILE A 51 27.27 -2.50 34.39
N GLU A 52 26.65 -2.19 35.52
CA GLU A 52 27.23 -2.35 36.85
C GLU A 52 27.49 -3.81 37.19
N THR A 53 26.48 -4.67 36.98
CA THR A 53 26.58 -6.13 37.18
C THR A 53 27.66 -6.73 36.30
N ALA A 54 27.69 -6.41 35.01
CA ALA A 54 28.72 -6.90 34.11
C ALA A 54 30.12 -6.38 34.46
N THR A 55 30.22 -5.15 34.97
CA THR A 55 31.50 -4.56 35.42
C THR A 55 32.04 -5.31 36.64
N SER A 56 31.19 -5.63 37.62
CA SER A 56 31.51 -6.42 38.79
C SER A 56 31.93 -7.84 38.40
N ALA A 57 31.13 -8.48 37.51
CA ALA A 57 31.42 -9.83 37.01
C ALA A 57 32.73 -9.90 36.23
N ILE A 58 33.08 -8.93 35.42
CA ILE A 58 34.36 -8.82 34.72
C ILE A 58 35.50 -8.70 35.71
N GLY A 59 35.34 -7.97 36.83
CA GLY A 59 36.33 -7.88 37.90
C GLY A 59 36.60 -9.21 38.56
N GLN A 60 35.58 -10.05 38.74
CA GLN A 60 35.69 -11.36 39.39
C GLN A 60 36.10 -12.49 38.42
N THR A 61 35.52 -12.47 37.20
CA THR A 61 35.69 -13.52 36.19
C THR A 61 36.06 -12.93 34.84
N PRO A 62 37.24 -12.28 34.72
CA PRO A 62 37.60 -11.54 33.51
C PRO A 62 37.80 -12.40 32.27
N TRP A 63 37.86 -13.75 32.43
CA TRP A 63 38.02 -14.74 31.37
C TRP A 63 36.69 -15.16 30.71
N ILE A 64 35.51 -14.65 31.16
CA ILE A 64 34.23 -14.94 30.60
C ILE A 64 33.87 -13.83 29.60
N GLU A 65 34.08 -14.07 28.31
CA GLU A 65 33.89 -13.10 27.22
C GLU A 65 32.45 -12.57 27.14
N SER A 66 31.45 -13.40 27.49
CA SER A 66 30.04 -13.04 27.45
C SER A 66 29.69 -11.81 28.33
N TRP A 67 30.40 -11.59 29.45
CA TRP A 67 30.19 -10.41 30.28
C TRP A 67 30.70 -9.13 29.61
N TRP A 68 31.79 -9.23 28.86
CA TRP A 68 32.34 -8.11 28.11
C TRP A 68 31.37 -7.72 27.00
N LYS A 69 30.84 -8.70 26.25
CA LYS A 69 29.83 -8.44 25.22
C LYS A 69 28.57 -7.81 25.79
N LEU A 70 28.02 -8.36 26.86
CA LEU A 70 26.82 -7.85 27.50
C LEU A 70 26.98 -6.41 28.01
N LYS A 71 28.17 -6.07 28.57
CA LYS A 71 28.49 -4.70 28.98
C LYS A 71 28.54 -3.75 27.78
N ILE A 72 29.18 -4.16 26.68
CA ILE A 72 29.28 -3.38 25.45
C ILE A 72 27.89 -3.12 24.87
N ASP A 73 27.04 -4.15 24.78
CA ASP A 73 25.68 -4.03 24.25
C ASP A 73 24.83 -3.08 25.10
N SER A 74 24.94 -3.16 26.44
CA SER A 74 24.23 -2.27 27.34
C SER A 74 24.72 -0.82 27.23
N GLN A 75 26.05 -0.60 27.13
CA GLN A 75 26.64 0.72 26.92
C GLN A 75 26.23 1.32 25.57
N ARG A 76 26.14 0.48 24.53
CA ARG A 76 25.65 0.88 23.20
C ARG A 76 24.20 1.31 23.25
N ALA A 77 23.34 0.57 23.96
CA ALA A 77 21.92 0.88 24.08
C ALA A 77 21.68 2.27 24.69
N VAL A 78 22.47 2.68 25.69
CA VAL A 78 22.36 3.98 26.34
C VAL A 78 23.26 5.07 25.75
N GLY A 79 23.91 4.83 24.62
CA GLY A 79 24.77 5.83 23.94
C GLY A 79 26.11 6.10 24.60
N GLN A 80 26.57 5.25 25.54
CA GLN A 80 27.89 5.32 26.15
C GLN A 80 29.01 4.81 25.21
N TYR A 81 29.08 5.34 23.99
CA TYR A 81 30.01 4.81 22.97
C TYR A 81 31.49 4.88 23.38
N SER A 82 31.91 5.94 24.08
CA SER A 82 33.27 6.04 24.58
C SER A 82 33.58 5.01 25.70
N GLY A 83 32.59 4.70 26.56
CA GLY A 83 32.70 3.63 27.55
C GLY A 83 32.75 2.26 26.91
N ALA A 84 31.93 2.02 25.86
CA ALA A 84 31.95 0.80 25.08
C ALA A 84 33.31 0.61 24.38
N LEU A 85 33.89 1.70 23.84
CA LEU A 85 35.22 1.69 23.23
C LEU A 85 36.29 1.21 24.20
N LEU A 86 36.33 1.77 25.40
CA LEU A 86 37.28 1.37 26.45
C LEU A 86 37.07 -0.11 26.85
N THR A 87 35.81 -0.55 26.92
CA THR A 87 35.46 -1.96 27.21
C THR A 87 35.96 -2.88 26.10
N ILE A 88 35.79 -2.53 24.80
CA ILE A 88 36.33 -3.27 23.66
C ILE A 88 37.85 -3.38 23.70
N GLU A 89 38.57 -2.25 23.90
CA GLU A 89 40.02 -2.21 23.92
C GLU A 89 40.60 -3.11 25.02
N ASN A 90 40.00 -3.08 26.21
CA ASN A 90 40.40 -3.91 27.33
C ASN A 90 40.03 -5.39 27.11
N GLY A 91 38.86 -5.67 26.53
CA GLY A 91 38.45 -7.02 26.16
C GLY A 91 39.38 -7.64 25.12
N LEU A 92 39.78 -6.92 24.08
CA LEU A 92 40.69 -7.39 23.04
C LEU A 92 42.12 -7.66 23.52
N LYS A 93 42.59 -6.95 24.57
CA LYS A 93 43.86 -7.27 25.22
C LYS A 93 43.85 -8.66 25.83
N ARG A 94 42.70 -9.12 26.30
CA ARG A 94 42.52 -10.43 26.94
C ARG A 94 42.10 -11.50 25.95
N PHE A 95 41.17 -11.20 25.05
CA PHE A 95 40.64 -12.13 24.04
C PHE A 95 41.23 -11.80 22.67
N THR A 96 42.54 -11.91 22.54
CA THR A 96 43.33 -11.51 21.36
C THR A 96 42.90 -12.18 20.06
N THR A 97 42.21 -13.31 20.11
CA THR A 97 41.73 -14.07 18.95
C THR A 97 40.21 -14.08 18.79
N SER A 98 39.46 -13.27 19.58
CA SER A 98 38.02 -13.20 19.45
C SER A 98 37.62 -12.40 18.20
N ILE A 99 36.90 -13.05 17.28
CA ILE A 99 36.24 -12.36 16.14
C ILE A 99 34.93 -11.74 16.56
N GLN A 100 34.28 -12.22 17.62
CA GLN A 100 33.02 -11.65 18.14
C GLN A 100 33.23 -10.25 18.72
N LEU A 101 34.30 -10.06 19.56
CA LEU A 101 34.64 -8.73 20.06
C LEU A 101 35.12 -7.79 18.95
N ARG A 102 35.80 -8.28 17.94
CA ARG A 102 36.18 -7.45 16.78
C ARG A 102 34.97 -7.01 15.97
N TRP A 103 33.98 -7.85 15.79
CA TRP A 103 32.75 -7.48 15.15
C TRP A 103 32.02 -6.34 15.90
N LEU A 104 31.86 -6.49 17.22
CA LEU A 104 31.34 -5.39 18.05
C LEU A 104 32.26 -4.17 18.00
N GLY A 105 33.58 -4.38 18.00
CA GLY A 105 34.57 -3.32 17.87
C GLY A 105 34.42 -2.54 16.59
N TYR A 106 34.16 -3.17 15.46
CA TYR A 106 33.90 -2.50 14.18
C TYR A 106 32.81 -1.43 14.34
N GLU A 107 31.64 -1.79 14.88
CA GLU A 107 30.55 -0.83 15.08
C GLU A 107 30.93 0.28 16.10
N ILE A 108 31.53 -0.08 17.23
CA ILE A 108 31.85 0.86 18.29
C ILE A 108 32.93 1.86 17.86
N TYR A 109 33.97 1.43 17.13
CA TYR A 109 34.96 2.35 16.57
C TYR A 109 34.33 3.33 15.58
N GLN A 110 33.44 2.87 14.71
CA GLN A 110 32.73 3.76 13.79
C GLN A 110 31.90 4.81 14.52
N ARG A 111 31.11 4.39 15.55
CA ARG A 111 30.29 5.32 16.37
C ARG A 111 31.12 6.31 17.19
N ASN A 112 32.39 6.05 17.37
CA ASN A 112 33.35 6.99 17.99
C ASN A 112 34.14 7.82 16.96
N GLY A 113 33.79 7.79 15.67
CA GLY A 113 34.45 8.54 14.62
C GLY A 113 35.85 8.05 14.27
N LEU A 114 36.14 6.76 14.46
CA LEU A 114 37.42 6.11 14.23
C LEU A 114 37.32 5.06 13.10
N PRO A 115 36.99 5.45 11.86
CA PRO A 115 36.72 4.52 10.76
C PRO A 115 37.93 3.67 10.38
N GLN A 116 39.14 4.21 10.49
CA GLN A 116 40.38 3.44 10.22
C GLN A 116 40.52 2.26 11.18
N LYS A 117 40.36 2.49 12.50
CA LYS A 117 40.37 1.43 13.50
C LYS A 117 39.22 0.42 13.31
N ALA A 118 38.08 0.86 12.86
CA ALA A 118 36.99 -0.02 12.50
C ALA A 118 37.38 -0.96 11.36
N MET A 119 37.98 -0.45 10.31
CA MET A 119 38.50 -1.29 9.20
C MET A 119 39.62 -2.25 9.66
N GLU A 120 40.49 -1.85 10.60
CA GLU A 120 41.47 -2.74 11.22
C GLU A 120 40.78 -3.94 11.92
N MET A 121 39.61 -3.74 12.52
CA MET A 121 38.83 -4.84 13.14
C MET A 121 38.37 -5.85 12.09
N LEU A 122 37.90 -5.40 10.95
CA LEU A 122 37.47 -6.27 9.85
C LEU A 122 38.66 -7.01 9.23
N ALA A 123 39.75 -6.30 8.96
CA ALA A 123 40.98 -6.92 8.47
C ALA A 123 41.54 -7.99 9.45
N ALA A 124 41.45 -7.74 10.76
CA ALA A 124 41.85 -8.71 11.77
C ALA A 124 40.90 -9.92 11.84
N ILE A 125 39.60 -9.76 11.59
CA ILE A 125 38.66 -10.91 11.45
C ILE A 125 39.09 -11.78 10.27
N GLU A 126 39.31 -11.16 9.11
CA GLU A 126 39.77 -11.86 7.90
C GLU A 126 41.08 -12.61 8.11
N GLN A 127 42.08 -11.92 8.66
CA GLN A 127 43.39 -12.51 8.94
C GLN A 127 43.29 -13.72 9.88
N LEU A 128 42.56 -13.58 11.00
CA LEU A 128 42.38 -14.67 11.97
C LEU A 128 41.64 -15.87 11.38
N ALA A 129 40.58 -15.59 10.58
CA ALA A 129 39.84 -16.66 9.93
C ALA A 129 40.67 -17.40 8.89
N ASN A 130 41.50 -16.71 8.11
CA ASN A 130 42.38 -17.30 7.10
C ASN A 130 43.54 -18.08 7.71
N GLN A 131 44.14 -17.60 8.82
CA GLN A 131 45.25 -18.28 9.47
C GLN A 131 44.83 -19.56 10.18
N ALA A 132 43.61 -19.63 10.73
CA ALA A 132 43.16 -20.81 11.47
C ALA A 132 41.66 -21.08 11.24
N PRO A 133 41.24 -21.50 10.02
CA PRO A 133 39.80 -21.66 9.68
C PRO A 133 39.07 -22.63 10.62
N TRP A 134 39.74 -23.67 11.05
CA TRP A 134 39.18 -24.69 11.98
C TRP A 134 38.78 -24.10 13.34
N ARG A 135 39.45 -23.04 13.79
CA ARG A 135 39.19 -22.37 15.08
C ARG A 135 37.88 -21.58 15.08
N TYR A 136 37.43 -21.14 13.93
CA TYR A 136 36.26 -20.31 13.73
C TYR A 136 35.12 -21.05 13.02
N SER A 137 35.20 -22.39 13.01
CA SER A 137 34.23 -23.26 12.33
C SER A 137 33.02 -23.61 13.21
N ASP A 138 33.00 -23.24 14.50
CA ASP A 138 31.83 -23.41 15.34
C ASP A 138 30.65 -22.52 14.94
N ALA A 139 29.45 -22.87 15.38
CA ALA A 139 28.23 -22.22 14.97
C ALA A 139 28.19 -20.71 15.28
N THR A 140 28.69 -20.30 16.44
CA THR A 140 28.69 -18.88 16.85
C THR A 140 29.62 -18.05 15.99
N ASN A 141 30.84 -18.53 15.76
CA ASN A 141 31.81 -17.83 14.90
C ASN A 141 31.38 -17.83 13.44
N ARG A 142 30.69 -18.88 12.94
CA ARG A 142 30.13 -18.88 11.58
C ARG A 142 29.07 -17.78 11.39
N VAL A 143 28.24 -17.49 12.39
CA VAL A 143 27.29 -16.38 12.30
C VAL A 143 28.03 -15.05 12.14
N ILE A 144 29.11 -14.83 12.90
CA ILE A 144 29.91 -13.61 12.77
C ILE A 144 30.60 -13.54 11.40
N LEU A 145 31.18 -14.64 10.93
CA LEU A 145 31.80 -14.70 9.60
C LEU A 145 30.74 -14.46 8.49
N GLY A 146 29.54 -14.98 8.65
CA GLY A 146 28.44 -14.68 7.72
C GLY A 146 28.11 -13.21 7.63
N ARG A 147 27.99 -12.52 8.77
CA ARG A 147 27.78 -11.05 8.83
C ARG A 147 28.96 -10.30 8.19
N PHE A 148 30.20 -10.73 8.48
CA PHE A 148 31.40 -10.16 7.88
C PHE A 148 31.44 -10.34 6.35
N PHE A 149 31.13 -11.53 5.84
CA PHE A 149 31.09 -11.79 4.41
C PHE A 149 30.02 -10.99 3.68
N LEU A 150 28.82 -10.83 4.27
CA LEU A 150 27.78 -9.96 3.71
C LEU A 150 28.25 -8.50 3.60
N LEU A 151 28.94 -8.01 4.64
CA LEU A 151 29.48 -6.65 4.64
C LEU A 151 30.59 -6.50 3.57
N SER A 152 31.32 -7.57 3.27
CA SER A 152 32.35 -7.63 2.24
C SER A 152 31.81 -7.91 0.82
N GLY A 153 30.48 -7.94 0.64
CA GLY A 153 29.82 -8.12 -0.67
C GLY A 153 29.68 -9.58 -1.13
N ALA A 154 29.79 -10.55 -0.24
CA ALA A 154 29.56 -11.95 -0.59
C ALA A 154 28.10 -12.21 -0.96
N ASP A 155 27.90 -13.23 -1.79
CA ASP A 155 26.58 -13.68 -2.21
C ASP A 155 25.69 -14.05 -1.00
N PRO A 156 24.54 -13.34 -0.78
CA PRO A 156 23.65 -13.58 0.34
C PRO A 156 23.12 -15.01 0.43
N ARG A 157 22.90 -15.66 -0.71
CA ARG A 157 22.43 -17.05 -0.77
C ARG A 157 23.51 -18.00 -0.24
N GLN A 158 24.76 -17.81 -0.67
CA GLN A 158 25.88 -18.62 -0.18
C GLN A 158 26.08 -18.40 1.32
N VAL A 159 25.98 -17.17 1.81
CA VAL A 159 26.08 -16.89 3.24
C VAL A 159 24.96 -17.56 4.03
N LEU A 160 23.71 -17.50 3.53
CA LEU A 160 22.58 -18.20 4.15
C LEU A 160 22.86 -19.71 4.26
N GLU A 161 23.23 -20.35 3.14
CA GLU A 161 23.42 -21.80 3.05
C GLU A 161 24.68 -22.28 3.81
N LEU A 162 25.82 -21.62 3.62
CA LEU A 162 27.13 -22.10 4.10
C LEU A 162 27.48 -21.59 5.50
N ALA A 163 26.93 -20.45 5.92
CA ALA A 163 27.18 -19.92 7.25
C ALA A 163 25.97 -20.15 8.19
N TYR A 164 24.83 -19.59 7.89
CA TYR A 164 23.72 -19.57 8.84
C TYR A 164 22.99 -20.90 8.95
N ASP A 165 22.64 -21.56 7.84
CA ASP A 165 21.96 -22.85 7.88
C ASP A 165 22.86 -23.94 8.42
N ARG A 166 24.17 -23.85 8.13
CA ARG A 166 25.14 -24.76 8.72
C ARG A 166 25.30 -24.54 10.22
N ALA A 167 25.29 -23.27 10.69
CA ALA A 167 25.27 -22.96 12.12
C ALA A 167 24.05 -23.53 12.83
N LYS A 168 22.84 -23.39 12.22
CA LYS A 168 21.60 -23.99 12.73
C LYS A 168 21.65 -25.52 12.79
N LYS A 169 22.27 -26.14 11.78
CA LYS A 169 22.46 -27.61 11.75
C LYS A 169 23.41 -28.10 12.83
N ASP A 170 24.52 -27.41 13.02
CA ASP A 170 25.53 -27.79 14.00
C ASP A 170 25.09 -27.50 15.45
N GLN A 171 24.35 -26.40 15.65
CA GLN A 171 23.85 -26.00 16.96
C GLN A 171 22.41 -25.41 16.83
N PRO A 172 21.36 -26.26 16.78
CA PRO A 172 19.98 -25.85 16.59
C PRO A 172 19.44 -24.86 17.65
N GLN A 173 20.04 -24.89 18.86
CA GLN A 173 19.66 -24.03 20.00
C GLN A 173 20.35 -22.66 19.96
N LEU A 174 21.22 -22.39 18.98
CA LEU A 174 21.87 -21.10 18.82
C LEU A 174 20.88 -20.08 18.20
N VAL A 175 20.25 -19.27 19.05
CA VAL A 175 19.22 -18.29 18.67
C VAL A 175 19.75 -17.30 17.62
N ASP A 176 21.02 -16.85 17.77
CA ASP A 176 21.64 -15.87 16.89
C ASP A 176 21.72 -16.32 15.42
N SER A 177 21.79 -17.63 15.16
CA SER A 177 21.77 -18.15 13.78
C SER A 177 20.40 -17.98 13.10
N TRP A 178 19.32 -18.07 13.87
CA TRP A 178 17.96 -17.83 13.39
C TRP A 178 17.71 -16.33 13.20
N ILE A 179 18.19 -15.49 14.14
CA ILE A 179 18.11 -14.03 14.03
C ILE A 179 18.86 -13.56 12.80
N ALA A 180 20.10 -13.97 12.59
CA ALA A 180 20.92 -13.56 11.44
C ALA A 180 20.29 -13.95 10.09
N SER A 181 19.69 -15.14 10.00
CA SER A 181 18.95 -15.54 8.80
C SER A 181 17.71 -14.67 8.55
N GLY A 182 16.96 -14.37 9.61
CA GLY A 182 15.77 -13.51 9.50
C GLY A 182 16.14 -12.06 9.15
N GLU A 183 17.22 -11.52 9.71
CA GLU A 183 17.74 -10.19 9.38
C GLU A 183 18.18 -10.10 7.92
N LEU A 184 18.90 -11.11 7.42
CA LEU A 184 19.27 -11.21 6.01
C LEU A 184 18.02 -11.26 5.11
N ALA A 185 17.03 -12.08 5.47
CA ALA A 185 15.78 -12.17 4.74
C ALA A 185 15.00 -10.82 4.73
N LEU A 186 14.97 -10.09 5.87
CA LEU A 186 14.40 -8.73 5.91
C LEU A 186 15.14 -7.75 5.00
N ASP A 187 16.47 -7.82 4.96
CA ASP A 187 17.29 -6.96 4.09
C ASP A 187 16.98 -7.21 2.61
N LYS A 188 16.76 -8.47 2.24
CA LYS A 188 16.40 -8.87 0.88
C LYS A 188 14.89 -8.91 0.61
N GLN A 189 14.06 -8.44 1.55
CA GLN A 189 12.60 -8.35 1.46
C GLN A 189 11.89 -9.72 1.30
N ASP A 190 12.53 -10.79 1.73
CA ASP A 190 11.91 -12.11 1.86
C ASP A 190 11.21 -12.22 3.23
N PHE A 191 10.06 -11.53 3.34
CA PHE A 191 9.29 -11.46 4.58
C PHE A 191 8.79 -12.83 5.08
N PRO A 192 8.38 -13.79 4.23
CA PRO A 192 8.02 -15.13 4.67
C PRO A 192 9.18 -15.88 5.33
N LEU A 193 10.38 -15.83 4.74
CA LEU A 193 11.57 -16.45 5.31
C LEU A 193 11.98 -15.76 6.62
N ALA A 194 11.88 -14.43 6.68
CA ALA A 194 12.15 -13.66 7.89
C ALA A 194 11.22 -14.07 9.04
N ALA A 195 9.90 -14.08 8.80
CA ALA A 195 8.91 -14.48 9.80
C ALA A 195 9.15 -15.91 10.30
N LYS A 196 9.38 -16.87 9.40
CA LYS A 196 9.71 -18.27 9.74
C LYS A 196 10.95 -18.37 10.62
N SER A 197 12.00 -17.59 10.32
CA SER A 197 13.24 -17.58 11.08
C SER A 197 13.02 -17.02 12.49
N PHE A 198 12.28 -15.92 12.63
CA PHE A 198 11.99 -15.34 13.95
C PHE A 198 11.01 -16.18 14.76
N GLU A 199 10.05 -16.88 14.13
CA GLU A 199 9.25 -17.88 14.82
C GLU A 199 10.08 -19.00 15.45
N ALA A 200 11.09 -19.48 14.71
CA ALA A 200 12.01 -20.48 15.24
C ALA A 200 12.83 -19.91 16.41
N ALA A 201 13.32 -18.66 16.30
CA ALA A 201 14.03 -17.99 17.38
C ALA A 201 13.14 -17.82 18.64
N LEU A 202 11.88 -17.42 18.50
CA LEU A 202 10.93 -17.27 19.60
C LEU A 202 10.54 -18.59 20.29
N LYS A 203 10.62 -19.72 19.59
CA LYS A 203 10.47 -21.04 20.22
C LYS A 203 11.62 -21.35 21.17
N LEU A 204 12.82 -20.81 20.93
CA LEU A 204 13.99 -21.00 21.77
C LEU A 204 14.06 -19.99 22.92
N VAL A 205 13.75 -18.72 22.64
CA VAL A 205 13.75 -17.62 23.63
C VAL A 205 12.51 -16.77 23.42
N LYS A 206 11.53 -16.94 24.33
CA LYS A 206 10.24 -16.25 24.26
C LYS A 206 10.27 -14.81 24.77
N ASP A 207 11.23 -14.50 25.65
CA ASP A 207 11.30 -13.25 26.40
C ASP A 207 12.37 -12.30 25.87
N ASP A 208 12.70 -12.39 24.58
CA ASP A 208 13.61 -11.46 23.91
C ASP A 208 12.80 -10.37 23.18
N PRO A 209 12.85 -9.12 23.66
CA PRO A 209 12.12 -8.02 23.05
C PRO A 209 12.57 -7.72 21.61
N HIS A 210 13.85 -7.99 21.30
CA HIS A 210 14.38 -7.72 19.96
C HIS A 210 13.81 -8.68 18.90
N ILE A 211 13.62 -9.97 19.24
CA ILE A 211 13.01 -10.93 18.32
C ILE A 211 11.54 -10.57 18.06
N HIS A 212 10.79 -10.14 19.08
CA HIS A 212 9.43 -9.64 18.90
C HIS A 212 9.36 -8.40 17.99
N TYR A 213 10.29 -7.47 18.15
CA TYR A 213 10.43 -6.32 17.23
C TYR A 213 10.73 -6.75 15.79
N LEU A 214 11.65 -7.68 15.58
CA LEU A 214 11.97 -8.22 14.26
C LEU A 214 10.77 -8.94 13.62
N MET A 215 10.01 -9.69 14.43
CA MET A 215 8.76 -10.32 14.00
C MET A 215 7.72 -9.27 13.56
N ALA A 216 7.56 -8.17 14.31
CA ALA A 216 6.67 -7.09 13.95
C ALA A 216 7.04 -6.49 12.56
N ARG A 217 8.33 -6.33 12.29
CA ARG A 217 8.81 -5.88 10.97
C ARG A 217 8.52 -6.88 9.84
N ALA A 218 8.70 -8.16 10.11
CA ALA A 218 8.48 -9.22 9.11
C ALA A 218 6.99 -9.37 8.74
N LEU A 219 6.09 -9.10 9.67
CA LEU A 219 4.65 -9.25 9.49
C LEU A 219 3.92 -7.97 9.09
N ALA A 220 4.59 -6.82 9.07
CA ALA A 220 3.96 -5.50 8.92
C ALA A 220 3.02 -5.38 7.71
N SER A 221 3.33 -6.03 6.58
CA SER A 221 2.53 -5.99 5.35
C SER A 221 1.57 -7.16 5.19
N SER A 222 1.85 -8.32 5.81
CA SER A 222 1.08 -9.55 5.59
C SER A 222 0.08 -9.85 6.70
N ASP A 223 0.37 -9.45 7.94
CA ASP A 223 -0.47 -9.66 9.13
C ASP A 223 -0.28 -8.48 10.11
N PRO A 224 -0.92 -7.33 9.85
CA PRO A 224 -0.76 -6.12 10.66
C PRO A 224 -1.17 -6.29 12.12
N GLU A 225 -2.20 -7.11 12.39
CA GLU A 225 -2.64 -7.38 13.77
C GLU A 225 -1.57 -8.14 14.57
N ARG A 226 -1.00 -9.18 13.98
CA ARG A 226 0.07 -9.94 14.61
C ARG A 226 1.35 -9.12 14.74
N ALA A 227 1.64 -8.24 13.78
CA ALA A 227 2.74 -7.30 13.86
C ALA A 227 2.57 -6.35 15.05
N THR A 228 1.37 -5.78 15.23
CA THR A 228 1.04 -4.90 16.36
C THR A 228 1.20 -5.63 17.70
N ARG A 229 0.60 -6.83 17.84
CA ARG A 229 0.76 -7.64 19.06
C ARG A 229 2.22 -7.97 19.37
N SER A 230 3.03 -8.23 18.33
CA SER A 230 4.46 -8.50 18.52
C SER A 230 5.21 -7.26 19.00
N LEU A 231 4.90 -6.08 18.48
CA LEU A 231 5.50 -4.81 18.90
C LEU A 231 5.12 -4.45 20.35
N GLU A 232 3.86 -4.66 20.73
CA GLU A 232 3.37 -4.48 22.10
C GLU A 232 4.07 -5.44 23.07
N GLN A 233 4.26 -6.70 22.68
CA GLN A 233 5.00 -7.67 23.50
C GLN A 233 6.46 -7.26 23.68
N ALA A 234 7.14 -6.75 22.63
CA ALA A 234 8.49 -6.23 22.74
C ALA A 234 8.59 -5.10 23.78
N LEU A 235 7.65 -4.15 23.76
CA LEU A 235 7.62 -3.03 24.71
C LEU A 235 7.14 -3.44 26.12
N LYS A 236 6.31 -4.47 26.23
CA LYS A 236 5.95 -5.06 27.53
C LYS A 236 7.14 -5.71 28.20
N LEU A 237 7.97 -6.41 27.44
CA LEU A 237 9.21 -7.04 27.94
C LEU A 237 10.27 -6.00 28.26
N ASN A 238 10.42 -4.99 27.41
CA ASN A 238 11.40 -3.93 27.55
C ASN A 238 10.78 -2.56 27.21
N PRO A 239 10.30 -1.81 28.21
CA PRO A 239 9.73 -0.48 27.99
C PRO A 239 10.72 0.56 27.43
N LEU A 240 12.02 0.25 27.43
CA LEU A 240 13.08 1.12 26.89
C LEU A 240 13.69 0.55 25.60
N HIS A 241 13.00 -0.37 24.91
CA HIS A 241 13.49 -0.97 23.67
C HIS A 241 13.46 0.03 22.51
N VAL A 242 14.56 0.72 22.29
CA VAL A 242 14.71 1.80 21.30
C VAL A 242 14.23 1.42 19.90
N PRO A 243 14.58 0.23 19.31
CA PRO A 243 14.09 -0.14 18.00
C PRO A 243 12.56 -0.21 17.89
N SER A 244 11.87 -0.67 18.95
CA SER A 244 10.40 -0.71 19.00
C SER A 244 9.78 0.69 19.03
N HIS A 245 10.36 1.62 19.80
CA HIS A 245 9.90 3.02 19.82
C HIS A 245 10.10 3.69 18.47
N ILE A 246 11.22 3.45 17.80
CA ILE A 246 11.48 3.97 16.45
C ILE A 246 10.45 3.41 15.43
N LEU A 247 10.07 2.15 15.55
CA LEU A 247 9.02 1.58 14.69
C LEU A 247 7.66 2.24 14.95
N LYS A 248 7.32 2.55 16.21
CA LYS A 248 6.14 3.36 16.55
C LYS A 248 6.20 4.75 15.96
N VAL A 249 7.37 5.41 16.03
CA VAL A 249 7.57 6.73 15.39
C VAL A 249 7.25 6.66 13.90
N ASP A 250 7.76 5.65 13.22
CA ASP A 250 7.51 5.44 11.79
C ASP A 250 6.00 5.34 11.48
N HIS A 251 5.26 4.54 12.26
CA HIS A 251 3.80 4.39 12.15
C HIS A 251 3.04 5.68 12.49
N PHE A 252 3.44 6.41 13.53
CA PHE A 252 2.80 7.67 13.90
C PHE A 252 2.99 8.75 12.85
N ILE A 253 4.15 8.80 12.19
CA ILE A 253 4.37 9.73 11.08
C ILE A 253 3.48 9.36 9.89
N ASP A 254 3.33 8.09 9.57
CA ASP A 254 2.46 7.64 8.48
C ASP A 254 0.99 8.00 8.73
N SER A 255 0.53 7.82 9.97
CA SER A 255 -0.84 8.15 10.39
C SER A 255 -1.05 9.64 10.74
N GLU A 256 -0.04 10.50 10.52
CA GLU A 256 -0.08 11.95 10.79
C GLU A 256 -0.29 12.30 12.27
N GLN A 257 0.02 11.36 13.15
CA GLN A 257 -0.01 11.55 14.61
C GLN A 257 1.33 12.13 15.11
N TYR A 258 1.69 13.30 14.62
CA TYR A 258 3.03 13.88 14.82
C TYR A 258 3.38 14.14 16.30
N GLU A 259 2.40 14.47 17.13
CA GLU A 259 2.65 14.66 18.58
C GLU A 259 2.98 13.35 19.30
N GLN A 260 2.36 12.23 18.90
CA GLN A 260 2.70 10.91 19.41
C GLN A 260 4.12 10.53 18.96
N ALA A 261 4.44 10.74 17.68
CA ALA A 261 5.81 10.54 17.18
C ALA A 261 6.85 11.32 17.98
N ARG A 262 6.59 12.60 18.29
CA ARG A 262 7.49 13.43 19.13
C ARG A 262 7.65 12.89 20.55
N ARG A 263 6.58 12.35 21.16
CA ARG A 263 6.68 11.75 22.50
C ARG A 263 7.62 10.56 22.51
N GLU A 264 7.47 9.66 21.55
CA GLU A 264 8.35 8.48 21.40
C GLU A 264 9.80 8.91 21.10
N LEU A 265 10.00 9.92 20.26
CA LEU A 265 11.35 10.46 19.97
C LEU A 265 12.00 11.09 21.20
N ARG A 266 11.26 11.83 22.04
CA ARG A 266 11.78 12.35 23.31
C ARG A 266 12.22 11.23 24.24
N LEU A 267 11.47 10.13 24.31
CA LEU A 267 11.83 8.94 25.10
C LEU A 267 13.13 8.33 24.55
N VAL A 268 13.22 8.08 23.25
CA VAL A 268 14.43 7.53 22.63
C VAL A 268 15.66 8.40 22.87
N LEU A 269 15.53 9.72 22.69
CA LEU A 269 16.64 10.66 22.91
C LEU A 269 17.00 10.83 24.40
N GLY A 270 16.04 10.60 25.31
CA GLY A 270 16.29 10.49 26.74
C GLY A 270 17.11 9.25 27.12
N ILE A 271 16.93 8.15 26.40
CA ILE A 271 17.74 6.92 26.58
C ILE A 271 19.11 7.11 25.94
N ASN A 272 19.15 7.59 24.69
CA ASN A 272 20.36 7.73 23.90
C ASN A 272 20.32 9.02 23.05
N ILE A 273 20.88 10.10 23.59
CA ILE A 273 20.93 11.42 22.91
C ILE A 273 21.71 11.38 21.59
N ARG A 274 22.57 10.38 21.38
CA ARG A 274 23.38 10.18 20.17
C ARG A 274 22.71 9.24 19.15
N HIS A 275 21.39 9.01 19.28
CA HIS A 275 20.67 8.12 18.38
C HIS A 275 20.35 8.81 17.05
N SER A 276 21.20 8.59 16.03
CA SER A 276 21.11 9.24 14.71
C SER A 276 19.74 9.13 14.04
N ILE A 277 19.12 7.93 14.07
CA ILE A 277 17.81 7.70 13.47
C ILE A 277 16.72 8.53 14.14
N ALA A 278 16.77 8.74 15.46
CA ALA A 278 15.80 9.59 16.15
C ALA A 278 15.91 11.05 15.69
N TRP A 279 17.13 11.56 15.48
CA TRP A 279 17.34 12.90 14.94
C TRP A 279 16.87 12.99 13.48
N ALA A 280 17.07 11.94 12.65
CA ALA A 280 16.55 11.91 11.29
C ALA A 280 15.02 12.00 11.27
N TYR A 281 14.32 11.31 12.17
CA TYR A 281 12.86 11.43 12.27
C TYR A 281 12.40 12.78 12.81
N GLN A 282 13.20 13.45 13.69
CA GLN A 282 12.93 14.84 14.04
C GLN A 282 13.03 15.77 12.83
N ALA A 283 14.03 15.55 11.96
CA ALA A 283 14.14 16.28 10.70
C ALA A 283 12.95 16.03 9.77
N VAL A 284 12.48 14.79 9.66
CA VAL A 284 11.26 14.46 8.90
C VAL A 284 10.05 15.23 9.42
N LEU A 285 9.84 15.27 10.74
CA LEU A 285 8.72 16.00 11.33
C LEU A 285 8.82 17.50 11.06
N ALA A 286 10.01 18.09 11.23
CA ALA A 286 10.24 19.50 10.94
C ALA A 286 9.98 19.82 9.46
N HIS A 287 10.43 18.96 8.54
CA HIS A 287 10.16 19.09 7.11
C HIS A 287 8.64 19.05 6.80
N LEU A 288 7.92 18.09 7.39
CA LEU A 288 6.48 17.94 7.18
C LEU A 288 5.68 19.13 7.69
N GLU A 289 6.19 19.83 8.71
CA GLU A 289 5.60 21.05 9.26
C GLU A 289 6.15 22.35 8.65
N ASN A 290 7.03 22.22 7.65
CA ASN A 290 7.64 23.36 6.96
C ASN A 290 8.53 24.23 7.86
N ASP A 291 9.09 23.64 8.92
CA ASP A 291 10.09 24.29 9.80
C ASP A 291 11.51 24.00 9.30
N LEU A 292 11.94 24.78 8.33
CA LEU A 292 13.24 24.62 7.67
C LEU A 292 14.43 24.79 8.63
N ALA A 293 14.29 25.64 9.67
CA ALA A 293 15.37 25.88 10.63
C ALA A 293 15.60 24.65 11.50
N SER A 294 14.54 24.09 12.07
CA SER A 294 14.61 22.86 12.86
C SER A 294 15.03 21.67 12.00
N GLU A 295 14.53 21.57 10.76
CA GLU A 295 14.93 20.54 9.82
C GLU A 295 16.45 20.50 9.62
N GLN A 296 17.04 21.65 9.29
CA GLN A 296 18.48 21.78 9.07
C GLN A 296 19.29 21.39 10.32
N LEU A 297 18.85 21.82 11.49
CA LEU A 297 19.47 21.49 12.77
C LEU A 297 19.46 19.98 13.04
N TRP A 298 18.30 19.35 12.84
CA TRP A 298 18.13 17.92 13.11
C TRP A 298 18.83 17.03 12.06
N CYS A 299 18.88 17.46 10.79
CA CYS A 299 19.69 16.81 9.77
C CYS A 299 21.18 16.79 10.16
N GLN A 300 21.69 17.94 10.65
CA GLN A 300 23.09 18.02 11.11
C GLN A 300 23.32 17.10 12.31
N ALA A 301 22.44 17.12 13.31
CA ALA A 301 22.54 16.23 14.48
C ALA A 301 22.51 14.75 14.07
N SER A 302 21.63 14.36 13.12
CA SER A 302 21.55 12.99 12.63
C SER A 302 22.86 12.55 11.94
N ARG A 303 23.39 13.37 11.03
CA ARG A 303 24.64 13.08 10.30
C ARG A 303 25.83 13.00 11.26
N GLN A 304 25.89 13.84 12.30
CA GLN A 304 26.98 13.84 13.28
C GLN A 304 27.10 12.51 14.02
N TRP A 305 25.98 11.85 14.31
CA TRP A 305 25.96 10.61 15.10
C TRP A 305 25.75 9.35 14.25
N ASN A 306 25.70 9.46 12.92
CA ASN A 306 25.58 8.31 12.04
C ASN A 306 26.96 7.78 11.63
N ILE A 307 27.03 6.48 11.40
CA ILE A 307 28.23 5.81 10.88
C ILE A 307 28.49 6.25 9.45
N ASP A 308 27.45 6.25 8.62
CA ASP A 308 27.46 6.80 7.27
C ASP A 308 26.44 7.96 7.22
N ALA A 309 26.90 9.17 6.93
CA ALA A 309 26.02 10.34 6.81
C ALA A 309 24.92 10.12 5.74
N ALA A 310 25.21 9.33 4.70
CA ALA A 310 24.27 8.97 3.64
C ALA A 310 23.04 8.23 4.16
N ASP A 311 23.16 7.41 5.21
CA ASP A 311 22.03 6.71 5.83
C ASP A 311 20.99 7.67 6.40
N SER A 312 21.42 8.81 6.96
CA SER A 312 20.52 9.84 7.51
C SER A 312 19.68 10.45 6.39
N ASP A 313 20.32 10.89 5.32
CA ASP A 313 19.64 11.50 4.17
C ASP A 313 18.74 10.47 3.44
N HIS A 314 19.23 9.25 3.30
CA HIS A 314 18.41 8.15 2.75
C HIS A 314 17.15 7.90 3.58
N LEU A 315 17.25 7.84 4.90
CA LEU A 315 16.08 7.63 5.78
C LEU A 315 15.06 8.77 5.63
N ILE A 316 15.52 10.02 5.68
CA ILE A 316 14.66 11.20 5.52
C ILE A 316 13.96 11.13 4.15
N GLY A 317 14.74 10.96 3.07
CA GLY A 317 14.20 10.88 1.72
C GLY A 317 13.20 9.74 1.53
N ARG A 318 13.50 8.54 2.05
CA ARG A 318 12.60 7.39 2.02
C ARG A 318 11.27 7.70 2.71
N LYS A 319 11.32 8.33 3.89
CA LYS A 319 10.11 8.66 4.64
C LYS A 319 9.26 9.71 3.93
N LEU A 320 9.89 10.70 3.31
CA LEU A 320 9.18 11.68 2.49
C LEU A 320 8.53 11.04 1.27
N SER A 321 9.22 10.11 0.60
CA SER A 321 8.64 9.34 -0.52
C SER A 321 7.43 8.50 -0.10
N GLN A 322 7.46 7.90 1.09
CA GLN A 322 6.31 7.20 1.67
C GLN A 322 5.11 8.14 1.93
N LYS A 323 5.36 9.42 2.18
CA LYS A 323 4.34 10.48 2.29
C LYS A 323 3.99 11.10 0.93
N TYR A 324 4.29 10.44 -0.19
CA TYR A 324 4.05 10.92 -1.57
C TYR A 324 4.86 12.14 -1.97
N ARG A 325 5.80 12.61 -1.15
CA ARG A 325 6.67 13.74 -1.45
C ARG A 325 7.88 13.31 -2.27
N PHE A 326 7.65 12.69 -3.42
CA PHE A 326 8.68 12.06 -4.24
C PHE A 326 9.77 13.02 -4.70
N LYS A 327 9.44 14.27 -5.03
CA LYS A 327 10.42 15.28 -5.42
C LYS A 327 11.38 15.62 -4.28
N GLU A 328 10.84 15.77 -3.08
CA GLU A 328 11.60 16.05 -1.86
C GLU A 328 12.39 14.81 -1.44
N GLY A 329 11.79 13.63 -1.51
CA GLY A 329 12.45 12.35 -1.31
C GLY A 329 13.65 12.15 -2.23
N ALA A 330 13.47 12.34 -3.54
CA ALA A 330 14.54 12.27 -4.53
C ALA A 330 15.67 13.28 -4.27
N HIS A 331 15.35 14.47 -3.74
CA HIS A 331 16.37 15.44 -3.36
C HIS A 331 17.27 14.87 -2.25
N TYR A 332 16.71 14.33 -1.17
CA TYR A 332 17.47 13.72 -0.09
C TYR A 332 18.24 12.47 -0.53
N GLN A 333 17.69 11.66 -1.44
CA GLN A 333 18.45 10.54 -2.00
C GLN A 333 19.67 11.01 -2.78
N ARG A 334 19.58 12.14 -3.52
CA ARG A 334 20.73 12.72 -4.19
C ARG A 334 21.77 13.26 -3.20
N GLN A 335 21.35 13.84 -2.08
CA GLN A 335 22.28 14.23 -1.00
C GLN A 335 23.00 13.01 -0.41
N ALA A 336 22.27 11.91 -0.16
CA ALA A 336 22.88 10.66 0.27
C ALA A 336 23.93 10.15 -0.73
N LEU A 337 23.64 10.22 -2.03
CA LEU A 337 24.57 9.80 -3.09
C LEU A 337 25.73 10.76 -3.30
N GLN A 338 25.63 12.03 -2.93
CA GLN A 338 26.75 12.96 -2.87
C GLN A 338 27.73 12.60 -1.75
N ALA A 339 27.21 12.15 -0.60
CA ALA A 339 28.03 11.70 0.52
C ALA A 339 28.64 10.32 0.26
N ASN A 340 27.87 9.40 -0.32
CA ASN A 340 28.29 8.05 -0.65
C ASN A 340 27.69 7.60 -2.00
N PRO A 341 28.46 7.74 -3.12
CA PRO A 341 27.97 7.40 -4.47
C PRO A 341 27.56 5.91 -4.65
N GLU A 342 28.11 5.02 -3.83
CA GLU A 342 27.82 3.59 -3.89
C GLU A 342 26.75 3.13 -2.90
N HIS A 343 25.99 4.06 -2.31
CA HIS A 343 24.91 3.75 -1.38
C HIS A 343 23.72 3.11 -2.11
N VAL A 344 23.72 1.78 -2.22
CA VAL A 344 22.76 0.98 -3.01
C VAL A 344 21.30 1.27 -2.62
N ARG A 345 21.00 1.43 -1.33
CA ARG A 345 19.61 1.71 -0.87
C ARG A 345 19.13 3.07 -1.34
N ALA A 346 19.98 4.09 -1.35
CA ALA A 346 19.62 5.42 -1.87
C ALA A 346 19.43 5.40 -3.39
N GLN A 347 20.27 4.66 -4.14
CA GLN A 347 20.12 4.47 -5.58
C GLN A 347 18.76 3.77 -5.89
N ALA A 348 18.43 2.70 -5.16
CA ALA A 348 17.18 1.96 -5.34
C ALA A 348 15.95 2.84 -5.05
N GLN A 349 15.97 3.62 -3.96
CA GLN A 349 14.88 4.54 -3.63
C GLN A 349 14.76 5.66 -4.66
N LEU A 350 15.89 6.25 -5.07
CA LEU A 350 15.90 7.30 -6.09
C LEU A 350 15.34 6.81 -7.42
N SER A 351 15.68 5.60 -7.83
CA SER A 351 15.10 4.97 -9.02
C SER A 351 13.58 4.94 -8.97
N GLN A 352 13.01 4.46 -7.87
CA GLN A 352 11.55 4.42 -7.69
C GLN A 352 10.92 5.81 -7.69
N ASP A 353 11.52 6.77 -6.97
CA ASP A 353 11.02 8.15 -6.91
C ASP A 353 11.01 8.82 -8.29
N LEU A 354 12.06 8.59 -9.08
CA LEU A 354 12.16 9.10 -10.44
C LEU A 354 11.11 8.50 -11.38
N LEU A 355 10.88 7.18 -11.29
CA LEU A 355 9.84 6.50 -12.05
C LEU A 355 8.43 7.02 -11.71
N ARG A 356 8.17 7.32 -10.42
CA ARG A 356 6.91 7.92 -9.95
C ARG A 356 6.75 9.37 -10.38
N LEU A 357 7.87 10.10 -10.53
CA LEU A 357 7.91 11.46 -11.06
C LEU A 357 7.85 11.54 -12.60
N GLY A 358 7.80 10.40 -13.30
CA GLY A 358 7.83 10.33 -14.77
C GLY A 358 9.21 10.64 -15.38
N ARG A 359 10.28 10.61 -14.58
CA ARG A 359 11.68 10.74 -15.05
C ARG A 359 12.24 9.36 -15.39
N GLU A 360 11.68 8.77 -16.43
CA GLU A 360 11.80 7.34 -16.67
C GLU A 360 13.22 6.94 -17.08
N GLU A 361 13.88 7.67 -17.96
CA GLU A 361 15.23 7.34 -18.44
C GLU A 361 16.22 7.19 -17.26
N GLU A 362 16.29 8.20 -16.40
CA GLU A 362 17.16 8.20 -15.23
C GLU A 362 16.73 7.11 -14.22
N GLY A 363 15.42 6.93 -14.03
CA GLY A 363 14.86 5.92 -13.11
C GLY A 363 15.20 4.49 -13.53
N TRP A 364 15.03 4.17 -14.81
CA TRP A 364 15.38 2.84 -15.34
C TRP A 364 16.87 2.57 -15.34
N GLN A 365 17.71 3.56 -15.69
CA GLN A 365 19.17 3.43 -15.64
C GLN A 365 19.64 3.10 -14.22
N LEU A 366 19.09 3.77 -13.21
CA LEU A 366 19.40 3.47 -11.81
C LEU A 366 18.91 2.09 -11.38
N ALA A 367 17.71 1.66 -11.79
CA ALA A 367 17.23 0.30 -11.52
C ALA A 367 18.17 -0.76 -12.08
N GLN A 368 18.65 -0.57 -13.31
CA GLN A 368 19.64 -1.46 -13.94
C GLN A 368 20.96 -1.46 -13.18
N LYS A 369 21.47 -0.28 -12.78
CA LYS A 369 22.70 -0.16 -12.00
C LYS A 369 22.58 -0.92 -10.67
N VAL A 370 21.48 -0.70 -9.93
CA VAL A 370 21.22 -1.40 -8.66
C VAL A 370 21.16 -2.91 -8.86
N ASN A 371 20.44 -3.38 -9.90
CA ASN A 371 20.34 -4.82 -10.19
C ASN A 371 21.69 -5.46 -10.57
N GLN A 372 22.60 -4.70 -11.15
CA GLN A 372 23.98 -5.16 -11.44
C GLN A 372 24.83 -5.23 -10.16
N GLN A 373 24.71 -4.25 -9.26
CA GLN A 373 25.45 -4.17 -8.02
C GLN A 373 24.94 -5.17 -6.96
N ASP A 374 23.62 -5.33 -6.85
CA ASP A 374 22.97 -6.27 -5.95
C ASP A 374 21.90 -7.09 -6.70
N PRO A 375 22.27 -8.22 -7.33
CA PRO A 375 21.33 -9.08 -8.05
C PRO A 375 20.21 -9.67 -7.16
N TYR A 376 20.38 -9.59 -5.84
CA TYR A 376 19.39 -10.05 -4.85
C TYR A 376 18.47 -8.93 -4.36
N ASN A 377 18.59 -7.72 -4.90
CA ASN A 377 17.61 -6.66 -4.69
C ASN A 377 16.35 -6.97 -5.51
N ILE A 378 15.36 -7.56 -4.84
CA ILE A 378 14.13 -8.04 -5.49
C ILE A 378 13.42 -6.91 -6.24
N VAL A 379 13.39 -5.71 -5.69
CA VAL A 379 12.71 -4.56 -6.31
C VAL A 379 13.41 -4.17 -7.62
N ALA A 380 14.73 -4.02 -7.60
CA ALA A 380 15.49 -3.67 -8.80
C ALA A 380 15.38 -4.76 -9.88
N HIS A 381 15.47 -6.03 -9.48
CA HIS A 381 15.30 -7.16 -10.39
C HIS A 381 13.91 -7.18 -11.05
N ASN A 382 12.86 -6.97 -10.25
CA ASN A 382 11.49 -6.92 -10.75
C ASN A 382 11.28 -5.75 -11.72
N LEU A 383 11.79 -4.55 -11.38
CA LEU A 383 11.68 -3.37 -12.24
C LEU A 383 12.40 -3.58 -13.58
N VAL A 384 13.62 -4.10 -13.57
CA VAL A 384 14.38 -4.38 -14.81
C VAL A 384 13.67 -5.42 -15.68
N THR A 385 13.09 -6.46 -15.07
CA THR A 385 12.31 -7.47 -15.77
C THR A 385 11.05 -6.84 -16.39
N LEU A 386 10.37 -5.97 -15.67
CA LEU A 386 9.18 -5.26 -16.15
C LEU A 386 9.52 -4.31 -17.30
N GLN A 387 10.63 -3.59 -17.23
CA GLN A 387 11.07 -2.70 -18.31
C GLN A 387 11.13 -3.43 -19.66
N GLY A 388 11.63 -4.66 -19.69
CA GLY A 388 11.66 -5.50 -20.90
C GLY A 388 10.27 -5.86 -21.46
N LYS A 389 9.22 -5.84 -20.62
CA LYS A 389 7.82 -6.02 -21.04
C LYS A 389 7.22 -4.72 -21.56
N LEU A 390 7.50 -3.58 -20.90
CA LEU A 390 6.95 -2.27 -21.27
C LEU A 390 7.37 -1.81 -22.67
N VAL A 391 8.53 -2.25 -23.17
CA VAL A 391 8.95 -2.00 -24.57
C VAL A 391 7.93 -2.49 -25.59
N LYS A 392 7.10 -3.50 -25.23
CA LYS A 392 6.08 -4.06 -26.10
C LYS A 392 4.73 -3.34 -26.02
N PHE A 393 4.60 -2.38 -25.10
CA PHE A 393 3.36 -1.60 -24.95
C PHE A 393 3.24 -0.61 -26.12
N THR A 394 2.01 -0.42 -26.58
CA THR A 394 1.66 0.65 -27.53
C THR A 394 1.46 1.93 -26.75
N SER A 395 2.01 3.02 -27.28
CA SER A 395 1.85 4.37 -26.76
C SER A 395 0.90 5.18 -27.63
N LEU A 396 -0.10 5.79 -27.01
CA LEU A 396 -0.99 6.78 -27.60
C LEU A 396 -0.71 8.11 -26.91
N GLU A 397 -0.46 9.16 -27.69
CA GLU A 397 -0.18 10.49 -27.14
C GLU A 397 -1.14 11.53 -27.73
N GLU A 398 -1.80 12.26 -26.85
CA GLU A 398 -2.71 13.33 -27.24
C GLU A 398 -2.82 14.39 -26.14
N ASN A 399 -2.67 15.67 -26.53
CA ASN A 399 -2.86 16.83 -25.64
C ASN A 399 -2.20 16.68 -24.26
N GLY A 400 -0.94 16.25 -24.19
CA GLY A 400 -0.18 16.13 -22.94
C GLY A 400 -0.57 14.92 -22.06
N ILE A 401 -1.23 13.93 -22.61
CA ILE A 401 -1.45 12.62 -21.98
C ILE A 401 -0.73 11.57 -22.82
N LEU A 402 0.08 10.75 -22.17
CA LEU A 402 0.75 9.59 -22.74
C LEU A 402 0.13 8.32 -22.15
N LEU A 403 -0.69 7.65 -22.94
CA LEU A 403 -1.34 6.39 -22.54
C LEU A 403 -0.53 5.21 -23.10
N ARG A 404 -0.12 4.29 -22.22
CA ARG A 404 0.61 3.06 -22.55
C ARG A 404 -0.21 1.84 -22.15
N MET A 405 -0.39 0.92 -23.07
CA MET A 405 -1.19 -0.28 -22.87
C MET A 405 -0.60 -1.46 -23.65
N ASP A 406 -1.00 -2.65 -23.30
CA ASP A 406 -0.81 -3.82 -24.18
C ASP A 406 -1.29 -3.52 -25.59
N ALA A 407 -0.54 -3.97 -26.61
CA ALA A 407 -0.79 -3.61 -28.00
C ALA A 407 -2.18 -4.06 -28.50
N ARG A 408 -2.68 -5.21 -28.04
CA ARG A 408 -4.00 -5.70 -28.38
C ARG A 408 -5.10 -4.89 -27.71
N GLU A 409 -4.96 -4.64 -26.41
CA GLU A 409 -5.92 -3.85 -25.65
C GLU A 409 -5.98 -2.39 -26.13
N ALA A 410 -4.85 -1.83 -26.54
CA ALA A 410 -4.80 -0.49 -27.12
C ALA A 410 -5.66 -0.38 -28.40
N GLN A 411 -5.71 -1.43 -29.22
CA GLN A 411 -6.57 -1.47 -30.40
C GLN A 411 -8.06 -1.59 -30.03
N ILE A 412 -8.38 -2.27 -28.93
CA ILE A 412 -9.76 -2.54 -28.49
C ILE A 412 -10.38 -1.30 -27.87
N TYR A 413 -9.72 -0.68 -26.87
CA TYR A 413 -10.33 0.43 -26.12
C TYR A 413 -9.39 1.62 -25.87
N GLY A 414 -8.16 1.62 -26.38
CA GLY A 414 -7.22 2.73 -26.20
C GLY A 414 -7.77 4.11 -26.62
N PRO A 415 -8.39 4.26 -27.80
CA PRO A 415 -9.01 5.54 -28.20
C PRO A 415 -10.16 5.97 -27.29
N ARG A 416 -10.91 5.02 -26.69
CA ARG A 416 -11.96 5.30 -25.72
C ARG A 416 -11.36 5.78 -24.39
N ALA A 417 -10.32 5.12 -23.92
CA ALA A 417 -9.59 5.53 -22.72
C ALA A 417 -8.98 6.95 -22.88
N MET A 418 -8.38 7.24 -24.02
CA MET A 418 -7.85 8.58 -24.31
C MET A 418 -8.94 9.66 -24.27
N ARG A 419 -10.10 9.43 -24.91
CA ARG A 419 -11.24 10.38 -24.84
C ARG A 419 -11.73 10.61 -23.42
N LEU A 420 -11.80 9.54 -22.60
CA LEU A 420 -12.17 9.65 -21.19
C LEU A 420 -11.18 10.53 -20.42
N LEU A 421 -9.89 10.25 -20.56
CA LEU A 421 -8.81 11.00 -19.90
C LEU A 421 -8.79 12.47 -20.30
N GLN A 422 -9.05 12.79 -21.57
CA GLN A 422 -9.18 14.17 -22.04
C GLN A 422 -10.39 14.87 -21.41
N ARG A 423 -11.53 14.19 -21.33
CA ARG A 423 -12.72 14.71 -20.65
C ARG A 423 -12.46 14.94 -19.16
N ALA A 424 -11.83 13.99 -18.47
CA ALA A 424 -11.45 14.12 -17.06
C ALA A 424 -10.51 15.32 -16.85
N ARG A 425 -9.48 15.46 -17.70
CA ARG A 425 -8.58 16.62 -17.68
C ARG A 425 -9.33 17.93 -17.82
N GLN A 426 -10.16 18.06 -18.83
CA GLN A 426 -10.89 19.30 -19.08
C GLN A 426 -11.82 19.65 -17.90
N THR A 427 -12.59 18.68 -17.43
CA THR A 427 -13.57 18.87 -16.36
C THR A 427 -12.90 19.21 -15.03
N LEU A 428 -11.96 18.38 -14.60
CA LEU A 428 -11.32 18.49 -13.30
C LEU A 428 -10.37 19.67 -13.22
N CYS A 429 -9.55 19.92 -14.26
CA CYS A 429 -8.67 21.09 -14.28
C CYS A 429 -9.44 22.39 -14.20
N THR A 430 -10.60 22.47 -14.89
CA THR A 430 -11.48 23.64 -14.82
C THR A 430 -12.06 23.79 -13.42
N LYS A 431 -12.61 22.72 -12.84
CA LYS A 431 -13.26 22.74 -11.52
C LYS A 431 -12.28 23.09 -10.39
N TYR A 432 -11.04 22.58 -10.47
CA TYR A 432 -10.01 22.80 -9.45
C TYR A 432 -9.07 23.97 -9.75
N ALA A 433 -9.36 24.77 -10.79
CA ALA A 433 -8.55 25.91 -11.21
C ALA A 433 -7.05 25.54 -11.34
N MET A 434 -6.77 24.44 -12.03
CA MET A 434 -5.42 23.87 -12.19
C MET A 434 -5.08 23.69 -13.66
N THR A 435 -3.83 24.05 -14.02
CA THR A 435 -3.27 23.77 -15.36
C THR A 435 -2.16 22.75 -15.22
N ILE A 436 -2.29 21.62 -15.90
CA ILE A 436 -1.25 20.59 -15.96
C ILE A 436 -0.24 21.02 -17.01
N GLN A 437 1.00 21.29 -16.61
CA GLN A 437 2.08 21.78 -17.49
C GLN A 437 2.89 20.67 -18.14
N GLU A 438 2.92 19.48 -17.53
CA GLU A 438 3.75 18.38 -17.97
C GLU A 438 2.89 17.18 -18.38
N PRO A 439 3.33 16.35 -19.34
CA PRO A 439 2.52 15.21 -19.74
C PRO A 439 2.23 14.29 -18.57
N VAL A 440 0.98 13.79 -18.52
CA VAL A 440 0.53 12.73 -17.58
C VAL A 440 0.75 11.40 -18.27
N ILE A 441 1.43 10.50 -17.59
CA ILE A 441 1.68 9.13 -18.05
C ILE A 441 0.62 8.23 -17.43
N VAL A 442 -0.09 7.48 -18.27
CA VAL A 442 -1.08 6.48 -17.84
C VAL A 442 -0.66 5.13 -18.37
N GLU A 443 -0.45 4.17 -17.47
CA GLU A 443 -0.02 2.81 -17.81
C GLU A 443 -1.09 1.82 -17.36
N ILE A 444 -1.66 1.05 -18.31
CA ILE A 444 -2.71 0.06 -18.04
C ILE A 444 -2.14 -1.34 -18.26
N PHE A 445 -2.19 -2.17 -17.22
CA PHE A 445 -1.53 -3.47 -17.16
C PHE A 445 -2.53 -4.62 -17.28
N PRO A 446 -2.35 -5.54 -18.25
CA PRO A 446 -3.18 -6.73 -18.36
C PRO A 446 -2.85 -7.81 -17.32
N ASP A 447 -1.76 -7.65 -16.57
CA ASP A 447 -1.28 -8.56 -15.55
C ASP A 447 -1.15 -7.85 -14.19
N GLN A 448 -1.86 -8.35 -13.17
CA GLN A 448 -1.86 -7.80 -11.82
C GLN A 448 -0.45 -7.76 -11.20
N LYS A 449 0.39 -8.74 -11.49
CA LYS A 449 1.75 -8.79 -10.98
C LYS A 449 2.60 -7.65 -11.56
N ASP A 450 2.46 -7.37 -12.86
CA ASP A 450 3.20 -6.31 -13.53
C ASP A 450 2.75 -4.93 -13.04
N PHE A 451 1.44 -4.73 -12.85
CA PHE A 451 0.89 -3.55 -12.17
C PHE A 451 1.50 -3.36 -10.78
N ALA A 452 1.51 -4.42 -9.95
CA ALA A 452 2.03 -4.35 -8.60
C ALA A 452 3.54 -4.03 -8.57
N ILE A 453 4.32 -4.63 -9.47
CA ILE A 453 5.75 -4.35 -9.61
C ILE A 453 5.97 -2.89 -10.01
N ARG A 454 5.24 -2.37 -11.00
CA ARG A 454 5.38 -0.98 -11.44
C ARG A 454 5.04 0.02 -10.34
N THR A 455 4.03 -0.30 -9.56
CA THR A 455 3.46 0.56 -8.50
C THR A 455 4.28 0.50 -7.21
N PHE A 456 4.55 -0.73 -6.72
CA PHE A 456 5.12 -0.99 -5.40
C PHE A 456 6.54 -1.59 -5.43
N GLY A 457 7.02 -2.02 -6.59
CA GLY A 457 8.30 -2.73 -6.76
C GLY A 457 8.24 -4.22 -6.46
N LEU A 458 7.15 -4.71 -5.88
CA LEU A 458 6.94 -6.09 -5.45
C LEU A 458 5.60 -6.62 -5.96
N PRO A 459 5.49 -7.92 -6.27
CA PRO A 459 4.19 -8.52 -6.52
C PRO A 459 3.31 -8.48 -5.26
N GLY A 460 2.01 -8.36 -5.44
CA GLY A 460 1.03 -8.22 -4.35
C GLY A 460 0.01 -7.14 -4.66
N GLY A 461 -0.52 -6.47 -3.64
CA GLY A 461 -1.46 -5.36 -3.82
C GLY A 461 -2.79 -5.80 -4.45
N ALA A 462 -3.24 -7.03 -4.18
CA ALA A 462 -4.56 -7.48 -4.59
C ALA A 462 -5.63 -6.52 -4.04
N GLY A 463 -6.55 -6.09 -4.92
CA GLY A 463 -7.61 -5.15 -4.58
C GLY A 463 -7.32 -3.69 -4.95
N PHE A 464 -6.09 -3.32 -5.31
CA PHE A 464 -5.85 -2.02 -5.93
C PHE A 464 -6.23 -2.07 -7.42
N LEU A 465 -7.08 -1.14 -7.85
CA LEU A 465 -7.51 -1.02 -9.25
C LEU A 465 -6.66 -0.02 -10.02
N GLY A 466 -6.22 1.03 -9.36
CA GLY A 466 -5.31 2.04 -9.87
C GLY A 466 -4.50 2.66 -8.74
N VAL A 467 -3.46 3.39 -9.09
CA VAL A 467 -2.66 4.25 -8.19
C VAL A 467 -2.09 5.42 -8.98
N CYS A 468 -2.25 6.62 -8.44
CA CYS A 468 -1.67 7.83 -9.01
C CYS A 468 -0.57 8.40 -8.13
N PHE A 469 0.56 8.77 -8.72
CA PHE A 469 1.69 9.44 -8.06
C PHE A 469 1.73 10.96 -8.31
N GLY A 470 0.65 11.50 -8.87
CA GLY A 470 0.52 12.90 -9.23
C GLY A 470 0.86 13.20 -10.69
N LYS A 471 1.71 12.41 -11.33
CA LYS A 471 2.10 12.56 -12.74
C LYS A 471 2.01 11.24 -13.52
N VAL A 472 2.17 10.15 -12.83
CA VAL A 472 2.07 8.80 -13.36
C VAL A 472 0.89 8.11 -12.73
N ILE A 473 0.01 7.58 -13.55
CA ILE A 473 -1.09 6.67 -13.19
C ILE A 473 -0.69 5.27 -13.60
N THR A 474 -0.83 4.31 -12.72
CA THR A 474 -0.79 2.89 -13.03
C THR A 474 -2.16 2.29 -12.75
N ALA A 475 -2.71 1.52 -13.66
CA ALA A 475 -4.04 0.92 -13.52
C ALA A 475 -4.05 -0.54 -13.96
N ASN A 476 -4.91 -1.32 -13.34
CA ASN A 476 -5.22 -2.67 -13.77
C ASN A 476 -6.20 -2.66 -14.94
N SER A 477 -5.88 -3.40 -15.99
CA SER A 477 -6.82 -3.70 -17.06
C SER A 477 -7.95 -4.60 -16.55
N PRO A 478 -9.14 -4.57 -17.17
CA PRO A 478 -10.18 -5.57 -16.92
C PRO A 478 -9.70 -7.02 -17.08
N ALA A 479 -8.73 -7.30 -17.95
CA ALA A 479 -8.14 -8.63 -18.10
C ALA A 479 -7.50 -9.18 -16.83
N SER A 480 -6.95 -8.31 -15.96
CA SER A 480 -6.30 -8.70 -14.71
C SER A 480 -7.26 -8.99 -13.56
N GLN A 481 -8.57 -8.67 -13.72
CA GLN A 481 -9.57 -8.67 -12.65
C GLN A 481 -10.51 -9.89 -12.67
N GLY A 482 -10.36 -10.79 -13.64
CA GLY A 482 -11.18 -11.99 -13.74
C GLY A 482 -12.54 -11.77 -14.41
N ALA A 483 -13.56 -12.51 -13.97
CA ALA A 483 -14.86 -12.55 -14.66
C ALA A 483 -15.73 -11.29 -14.43
N HIS A 484 -15.59 -10.63 -13.29
CA HIS A 484 -16.37 -9.46 -12.88
C HIS A 484 -15.44 -8.30 -12.57
N PRO A 485 -14.89 -7.64 -13.61
CA PRO A 485 -14.03 -6.48 -13.42
C PRO A 485 -14.86 -5.26 -12.98
N SER A 486 -14.22 -4.35 -12.27
CA SER A 486 -14.79 -3.03 -11.95
C SER A 486 -14.83 -2.15 -13.19
N ASN A 487 -15.69 -1.14 -13.17
CA ASN A 487 -15.80 -0.14 -14.23
C ASN A 487 -14.47 0.62 -14.38
N TRP A 488 -13.73 0.32 -15.44
CA TRP A 488 -12.42 0.91 -15.68
C TRP A 488 -12.49 2.42 -15.99
N GLU A 489 -13.63 2.93 -16.48
CA GLU A 489 -13.82 4.36 -16.70
C GLU A 489 -13.92 5.12 -15.36
N ALA A 490 -14.63 4.55 -14.37
CA ALA A 490 -14.67 5.09 -13.02
C ALA A 490 -13.27 5.11 -12.39
N VAL A 491 -12.53 4.01 -12.52
CA VAL A 491 -11.15 3.90 -12.01
C VAL A 491 -10.25 4.98 -12.64
N LEU A 492 -10.23 5.12 -13.95
CA LEU A 492 -9.39 6.14 -14.61
C LEU A 492 -9.81 7.58 -14.25
N TRP A 493 -11.11 7.82 -14.04
CA TRP A 493 -11.59 9.12 -13.57
C TRP A 493 -11.08 9.43 -12.15
N HIS A 494 -11.17 8.45 -11.25
CA HIS A 494 -10.64 8.52 -9.90
C HIS A 494 -9.15 8.87 -9.89
N GLU A 495 -8.36 8.09 -10.64
CA GLU A 495 -6.92 8.30 -10.71
C GLU A 495 -6.55 9.63 -11.34
N PHE A 496 -7.32 10.09 -12.33
CA PHE A 496 -7.08 11.41 -12.92
C PHE A 496 -7.43 12.55 -11.96
N CYS A 497 -8.40 12.37 -11.08
CA CYS A 497 -8.69 13.31 -10.00
C CYS A 497 -7.47 13.48 -9.07
N HIS A 498 -6.79 12.38 -8.72
CA HIS A 498 -5.52 12.45 -8.00
C HIS A 498 -4.44 13.24 -8.75
N VAL A 499 -4.33 13.12 -10.08
CA VAL A 499 -3.38 13.94 -10.85
C VAL A 499 -3.56 15.42 -10.56
N VAL A 500 -4.81 15.90 -10.64
CA VAL A 500 -5.13 17.31 -10.46
C VAL A 500 -4.88 17.75 -9.01
N THR A 501 -5.37 17.00 -8.04
CA THR A 501 -5.30 17.37 -6.62
C THR A 501 -3.89 17.26 -6.04
N LEU A 502 -3.14 16.20 -6.41
CA LEU A 502 -1.74 16.04 -6.00
C LEU A 502 -0.82 17.09 -6.62
N GLN A 503 -1.00 17.44 -7.91
CA GLN A 503 -0.21 18.50 -8.52
C GLN A 503 -0.55 19.87 -7.90
N LYS A 504 -1.84 20.18 -7.66
CA LYS A 504 -2.26 21.42 -7.01
C LYS A 504 -1.64 21.56 -5.63
N THR A 505 -1.64 20.51 -4.84
CA THR A 505 -1.08 20.49 -3.49
C THR A 505 0.43 20.21 -3.44
N ARG A 506 1.09 20.04 -4.59
CA ARG A 506 2.51 19.64 -4.69
C ARG A 506 2.80 18.35 -3.89
N ASN A 507 1.89 17.41 -3.96
CA ASN A 507 1.92 16.14 -3.21
C ASN A 507 1.94 16.31 -1.67
N LYS A 508 1.41 17.44 -1.14
CA LYS A 508 1.42 17.73 0.30
C LYS A 508 0.06 17.51 0.99
N MET A 509 -0.88 16.86 0.32
CA MET A 509 -2.18 16.56 0.90
C MET A 509 -2.20 15.21 1.62
N PRO A 510 -3.01 15.05 2.69
CA PRO A 510 -3.19 13.78 3.37
C PRO A 510 -3.97 12.79 2.48
N ARG A 511 -3.73 11.50 2.70
CA ARG A 511 -4.34 10.44 1.90
C ARG A 511 -5.87 10.51 1.95
N TRP A 512 -6.45 10.64 3.13
CA TRP A 512 -7.90 10.67 3.28
C TRP A 512 -8.58 11.77 2.44
N LEU A 513 -7.98 12.97 2.36
CA LEU A 513 -8.54 14.05 1.58
C LEU A 513 -8.41 13.78 0.07
N SER A 514 -7.28 13.20 -0.35
CA SER A 514 -7.06 12.80 -1.74
C SER A 514 -8.11 11.77 -2.19
N GLU A 515 -8.28 10.70 -1.43
CA GLU A 515 -9.27 9.66 -1.70
C GLU A 515 -10.70 10.20 -1.61
N GLY A 516 -10.98 11.01 -0.58
CA GLY A 516 -12.31 11.60 -0.38
C GLY A 516 -12.75 12.50 -1.54
N ILE A 517 -11.83 13.31 -2.08
CA ILE A 517 -12.13 14.14 -3.26
C ILE A 517 -12.35 13.24 -4.48
N SER A 518 -11.53 12.22 -4.71
CA SER A 518 -11.67 11.34 -5.87
C SER A 518 -13.01 10.59 -5.86
N VAL A 519 -13.41 9.99 -4.73
CA VAL A 519 -14.72 9.32 -4.59
C VAL A 519 -15.88 10.31 -4.73
N TYR A 520 -15.75 11.54 -4.22
CA TYR A 520 -16.74 12.59 -4.43
C TYR A 520 -16.87 12.92 -5.93
N GLU A 521 -15.75 13.08 -6.65
CA GLU A 521 -15.75 13.42 -8.08
C GLU A 521 -16.23 12.28 -8.97
N GLU A 522 -16.08 11.02 -8.58
CA GLU A 522 -16.70 9.88 -9.25
C GLU A 522 -18.23 10.07 -9.26
N ARG A 523 -18.85 10.32 -8.10
CA ARG A 523 -20.31 10.54 -8.00
C ARG A 523 -20.79 11.79 -8.74
N GLN A 524 -19.94 12.81 -8.83
CA GLN A 524 -20.26 14.01 -9.63
C GLN A 524 -20.20 13.74 -11.14
N ALA A 525 -19.32 12.87 -11.58
CA ALA A 525 -19.19 12.50 -12.99
C ALA A 525 -20.29 11.55 -13.46
N ASN A 526 -20.67 10.62 -12.59
CA ASN A 526 -21.76 9.68 -12.81
C ASN A 526 -22.31 9.21 -11.46
N THR A 527 -23.60 9.37 -11.22
CA THR A 527 -24.25 9.06 -9.95
C THR A 527 -24.21 7.58 -9.54
N SER A 528 -23.88 6.70 -10.47
CA SER A 528 -23.68 5.26 -10.22
C SER A 528 -22.22 4.87 -10.04
N TRP A 529 -21.30 5.84 -10.08
CA TRP A 529 -19.87 5.64 -9.76
C TRP A 529 -19.61 5.95 -8.28
N GLY A 530 -18.49 5.43 -7.78
CA GLY A 530 -18.06 5.68 -6.41
C GLY A 530 -18.96 5.05 -5.35
N GLN A 531 -18.56 5.25 -4.11
CA GLN A 531 -19.26 4.68 -2.97
C GLN A 531 -20.41 5.57 -2.52
N SER A 532 -21.53 4.96 -2.15
CA SER A 532 -22.70 5.61 -1.58
C SER A 532 -23.05 5.03 -0.21
N MET A 533 -23.98 5.67 0.52
CA MET A 533 -24.48 5.18 1.80
C MET A 533 -25.19 3.83 1.61
N ASP A 534 -24.77 2.84 2.36
CA ASP A 534 -25.41 1.53 2.42
C ASP A 534 -25.86 1.16 3.84
N ALA A 535 -26.46 0.00 4.00
CA ALA A 535 -26.94 -0.52 5.29
C ALA A 535 -25.81 -0.66 6.34
N GLN A 536 -24.63 -1.09 5.90
CA GLN A 536 -23.48 -1.30 6.76
C GLN A 536 -22.87 0.04 7.21
N TYR A 537 -22.71 0.99 6.30
CA TYR A 537 -22.21 2.33 6.61
C TYR A 537 -23.19 3.06 7.54
N ARG A 538 -24.48 2.95 7.27
CA ARG A 538 -25.52 3.46 8.18
C ARG A 538 -25.36 2.90 9.60
N LYS A 539 -25.26 1.58 9.73
CA LYS A 539 -25.07 0.92 11.04
C LYS A 539 -23.81 1.42 11.74
N THR A 540 -22.71 1.50 11.03
CA THR A 540 -21.42 2.00 11.55
C THR A 540 -21.51 3.45 12.06
N ILE A 541 -22.11 4.34 11.28
CA ILE A 541 -22.26 5.77 11.65
C ILE A 541 -23.13 5.93 12.90
N LEU A 542 -24.29 5.27 12.93
CA LEU A 542 -25.21 5.38 14.04
C LEU A 542 -24.70 4.74 15.34
N ALA A 543 -23.85 3.71 15.22
CA ALA A 543 -23.14 3.11 16.34
C ALA A 543 -21.95 3.95 16.87
N GLY A 544 -21.66 5.13 16.27
CA GLY A 544 -20.53 5.98 16.67
C GLY A 544 -19.19 5.54 16.11
N GLY A 545 -19.17 4.78 15.00
CA GLY A 545 -17.95 4.26 14.37
C GLY A 545 -17.25 5.23 13.42
N LEU A 546 -17.59 6.55 13.45
CA LEU A 546 -16.87 7.56 12.69
C LEU A 546 -15.48 7.80 13.26
N THR A 547 -14.47 7.85 12.40
CA THR A 547 -13.13 8.31 12.77
C THR A 547 -13.10 9.84 12.80
N PRO A 548 -12.55 10.48 13.86
CA PRO A 548 -12.37 11.94 13.86
C PRO A 548 -11.61 12.42 12.63
N ILE A 549 -12.01 13.54 12.04
CA ILE A 549 -11.40 14.09 10.81
C ILE A 549 -9.88 14.27 11.00
N SER A 550 -9.48 14.75 12.17
CA SER A 550 -8.07 14.96 12.55
C SER A 550 -7.23 13.68 12.57
N GLN A 551 -7.85 12.49 12.56
CA GLN A 551 -7.19 11.19 12.65
C GLN A 551 -7.51 10.29 11.44
N LEU A 552 -8.22 10.81 10.45
CA LEU A 552 -8.79 10.01 9.36
C LEU A 552 -7.72 9.35 8.46
N SER A 553 -6.51 9.93 8.38
CA SER A 553 -5.37 9.29 7.70
C SER A 553 -5.02 7.92 8.29
N GLY A 554 -5.20 7.74 9.60
CA GLY A 554 -4.94 6.46 10.28
C GLY A 554 -5.86 5.32 9.83
N ALA A 555 -7.10 5.64 9.46
CA ALA A 555 -8.10 4.65 9.01
C ALA A 555 -7.69 3.90 7.72
N PHE A 556 -6.77 4.48 6.92
CA PHE A 556 -6.26 3.87 5.69
C PHE A 556 -5.04 2.96 5.91
N LEU A 557 -4.36 3.08 7.05
CA LEU A 557 -3.08 2.40 7.27
C LEU A 557 -3.24 1.04 7.94
N GLN A 558 -4.16 0.94 8.90
CA GLN A 558 -4.42 -0.27 9.66
C GLN A 558 -5.93 -0.46 9.85
N PRO A 559 -6.68 -0.64 8.77
CA PRO A 559 -8.11 -0.90 8.90
C PRO A 559 -8.33 -2.26 9.55
N PRO A 560 -9.26 -2.37 10.52
CA PRO A 560 -9.56 -3.64 11.19
C PRO A 560 -10.05 -4.74 10.23
N SER A 561 -10.63 -4.35 9.10
CA SER A 561 -11.06 -5.28 8.04
C SER A 561 -11.15 -4.56 6.69
N PRO A 562 -11.28 -5.28 5.56
CA PRO A 562 -11.53 -4.66 4.26
C PRO A 562 -12.74 -3.73 4.25
N MET A 563 -13.80 -4.05 4.98
CA MET A 563 -15.00 -3.21 5.12
C MET A 563 -14.65 -1.87 5.78
N HIS A 564 -13.80 -1.84 6.82
CA HIS A 564 -13.39 -0.60 7.46
C HIS A 564 -12.55 0.28 6.53
N LEU A 565 -11.76 -0.33 5.65
CA LEU A 565 -11.05 0.42 4.62
C LEU A 565 -12.02 1.07 3.63
N GLN A 566 -13.00 0.32 3.14
CA GLN A 566 -14.04 0.86 2.26
C GLN A 566 -14.84 1.97 2.94
N PHE A 567 -15.16 1.80 4.23
CA PHE A 567 -15.82 2.84 5.00
C PHE A 567 -14.95 4.10 5.15
N ALA A 568 -13.62 3.97 5.28
CA ALA A 568 -12.73 5.13 5.32
C ALA A 568 -12.75 5.93 4.01
N TYR A 569 -12.82 5.28 2.85
CA TYR A 569 -13.04 5.95 1.55
C TYR A 569 -14.36 6.71 1.53
N TYR A 570 -15.45 6.02 1.92
CA TYR A 570 -16.77 6.63 1.97
C TYR A 570 -16.83 7.80 2.96
N GLN A 571 -16.36 7.61 4.20
CA GLN A 571 -16.33 8.68 5.21
C GLN A 571 -15.53 9.88 4.73
N SER A 572 -14.39 9.67 4.09
CA SER A 572 -13.55 10.73 3.53
C SER A 572 -14.30 11.54 2.48
N SER A 573 -15.05 10.87 1.60
CA SER A 573 -15.86 11.54 0.60
C SER A 573 -17.05 12.31 1.21
N LEU A 574 -17.61 11.78 2.29
CA LEU A 574 -18.69 12.45 3.04
C LEU A 574 -18.18 13.71 3.76
N VAL A 575 -16.92 13.71 4.26
CA VAL A 575 -16.27 14.91 4.80
C VAL A 575 -16.10 15.97 3.71
N VAL A 576 -15.66 15.57 2.51
CA VAL A 576 -15.51 16.49 1.37
C VAL A 576 -16.85 17.08 0.98
N GLU A 577 -17.88 16.26 0.89
CA GLU A 577 -19.26 16.69 0.61
C GLU A 577 -19.75 17.70 1.66
N TYR A 578 -19.58 17.39 2.94
CA TYR A 578 -19.91 18.29 4.04
C TYR A 578 -19.17 19.64 3.95
N VAL A 579 -17.85 19.62 3.67
CA VAL A 579 -17.07 20.85 3.53
C VAL A 579 -17.58 21.70 2.36
N ILE A 580 -17.92 21.08 1.23
CA ILE A 580 -18.45 21.77 0.06
C ILE A 580 -19.86 22.34 0.35
N GLU A 581 -20.75 21.57 0.96
CA GLU A 581 -22.10 22.03 1.28
C GLU A 581 -22.10 23.16 2.32
N ARG A 582 -21.26 23.03 3.34
CA ARG A 582 -21.23 23.97 4.48
C ARG A 582 -20.47 25.25 4.18
N TYR A 583 -19.33 25.15 3.50
CA TYR A 583 -18.39 26.25 3.30
C TYR A 583 -18.19 26.63 1.81
N GLY A 584 -18.68 25.82 0.91
CA GLY A 584 -18.57 26.04 -0.53
C GLY A 584 -17.29 25.50 -1.15
N MET A 585 -17.34 25.23 -2.46
CA MET A 585 -16.20 24.75 -3.27
C MET A 585 -14.97 25.66 -3.16
N LYS A 586 -15.17 26.98 -3.00
CA LYS A 586 -14.08 27.93 -2.86
C LYS A 586 -13.21 27.64 -1.63
N VAL A 587 -13.81 27.24 -0.52
CA VAL A 587 -13.06 26.88 0.70
C VAL A 587 -12.24 25.60 0.48
N LEU A 588 -12.81 24.59 -0.19
CA LEU A 588 -12.04 23.41 -0.55
C LEU A 588 -10.79 23.76 -1.40
N LEU A 589 -10.95 24.63 -2.39
CA LEU A 589 -9.82 25.11 -3.20
C LEU A 589 -8.76 25.83 -2.36
N GLN A 590 -9.18 26.67 -1.42
CA GLN A 590 -8.28 27.36 -0.50
C GLN A 590 -7.54 26.38 0.43
N ILE A 591 -8.21 25.33 0.93
CA ILE A 591 -7.57 24.25 1.69
C ILE A 591 -6.47 23.56 0.84
N LEU A 592 -6.75 23.26 -0.42
CA LEU A 592 -5.76 22.68 -1.31
C LEU A 592 -4.57 23.62 -1.59
N ASP A 593 -4.81 24.91 -1.70
CA ASP A 593 -3.75 25.92 -1.87
C ASP A 593 -2.90 26.06 -0.60
N ASP A 594 -3.52 26.04 0.61
CA ASP A 594 -2.82 26.02 1.90
C ASP A 594 -1.90 24.79 2.02
N LEU A 595 -2.40 23.61 1.66
CA LEU A 595 -1.61 22.37 1.63
C LEU A 595 -0.43 22.49 0.66
N GLY A 596 -0.66 23.04 -0.53
CA GLY A 596 0.39 23.30 -1.53
C GLY A 596 1.48 24.25 -1.00
N ALA A 597 1.11 25.20 -0.13
CA ALA A 597 2.03 26.07 0.57
C ALA A 597 2.75 25.40 1.76
N GLY A 598 2.32 24.20 2.19
CA GLY A 598 2.93 23.41 3.28
C GLY A 598 2.21 23.55 4.62
N MET A 599 1.01 24.15 4.65
CA MET A 599 0.21 24.20 5.87
C MET A 599 -0.35 22.81 6.19
N PRO A 600 -0.24 22.30 7.42
CA PRO A 600 -0.86 21.05 7.82
C PRO A 600 -2.37 21.08 7.70
N ILE A 601 -2.99 19.94 7.29
CA ILE A 601 -4.44 19.87 7.03
C ILE A 601 -5.30 20.33 8.21
N ASN A 602 -4.98 19.91 9.43
CA ASN A 602 -5.75 20.27 10.62
C ASN A 602 -5.72 21.78 10.90
N GLN A 603 -4.60 22.45 10.60
CA GLN A 603 -4.49 23.91 10.72
C GLN A 603 -5.30 24.61 9.63
N SER A 604 -5.25 24.11 8.39
CA SER A 604 -6.06 24.67 7.30
C SER A 604 -7.55 24.48 7.57
N LEU A 605 -7.99 23.31 7.99
CA LEU A 605 -9.39 23.08 8.40
C LEU A 605 -9.81 24.02 9.52
N GLN A 606 -9.00 24.18 10.57
CA GLN A 606 -9.29 25.10 11.68
C GLN A 606 -9.39 26.54 11.22
N ARG A 607 -8.56 26.96 10.27
CA ARG A 607 -8.58 28.32 9.70
C ARG A 607 -9.93 28.70 9.11
N TYR A 608 -10.60 27.77 8.43
CA TYR A 608 -11.86 28.01 7.75
C TYR A 608 -13.10 27.66 8.58
N SER A 609 -12.98 26.74 9.54
CA SER A 609 -14.07 26.35 10.44
C SER A 609 -14.05 27.09 11.79
N GLY A 610 -12.94 27.75 12.12
CA GLY A 610 -12.72 28.40 13.42
C GLY A 610 -12.31 27.42 14.53
N SER A 611 -12.78 26.18 14.52
CA SER A 611 -12.47 25.18 15.55
C SER A 611 -12.58 23.77 15.00
N LEU A 612 -11.48 23.00 15.05
CA LEU A 612 -11.46 21.61 14.58
C LEU A 612 -12.42 20.69 15.38
N PRO A 613 -12.48 20.75 16.73
CA PRO A 613 -13.47 19.96 17.47
C PRO A 613 -14.92 20.32 17.15
N LEU A 614 -15.21 21.59 16.84
CA LEU A 614 -16.54 21.99 16.39
C LEU A 614 -16.88 21.44 15.01
N LEU A 615 -15.93 21.49 14.07
CA LEU A 615 -16.06 20.92 12.75
C LEU A 615 -16.36 19.41 12.82
N GLU A 616 -15.63 18.69 13.66
CA GLU A 616 -15.82 17.25 13.87
C GLU A 616 -17.21 16.92 14.43
N LYS A 617 -17.66 17.69 15.40
CA LYS A 617 -19.01 17.54 15.98
C LYS A 617 -20.12 17.84 14.96
N GLU A 618 -19.98 18.93 14.20
CA GLU A 618 -20.95 19.29 13.16
C GLU A 618 -20.97 18.25 12.03
N PHE A 619 -19.82 17.74 11.64
CA PHE A 619 -19.70 16.65 10.68
C PHE A 619 -20.36 15.36 11.19
N GLU A 620 -20.15 14.98 12.45
CA GLU A 620 -20.83 13.82 13.04
C GLU A 620 -22.36 13.96 12.97
N GLN A 621 -22.87 15.14 13.29
CA GLN A 621 -24.31 15.42 13.18
C GLN A 621 -24.81 15.30 11.74
N PHE A 622 -24.06 15.85 10.79
CA PHE A 622 -24.38 15.74 9.37
C PHE A 622 -24.39 14.28 8.91
N ALA A 623 -23.35 13.50 9.23
CA ALA A 623 -23.26 12.10 8.87
C ALA A 623 -24.41 11.26 9.47
N ARG A 624 -24.76 11.51 10.74
CA ARG A 624 -25.91 10.86 11.39
C ARG A 624 -27.23 11.19 10.68
N GLN A 625 -27.45 12.45 10.33
CA GLN A 625 -28.64 12.87 9.58
C GLN A 625 -28.71 12.19 8.20
N GLN A 626 -27.60 12.05 7.49
CA GLN A 626 -27.58 11.32 6.22
C GLN A 626 -27.89 9.82 6.43
N ALA A 627 -27.32 9.21 7.47
CA ALA A 627 -27.60 7.82 7.82
C ALA A 627 -29.06 7.59 8.22
N GLU A 628 -29.66 8.50 8.97
CA GLU A 628 -31.08 8.44 9.38
C GLU A 628 -32.06 8.60 8.21
N LYS A 629 -31.67 9.41 7.20
CA LYS A 629 -32.47 9.60 5.97
C LYS A 629 -32.49 8.37 5.06
N LEU A 630 -31.53 7.44 5.23
CA LEU A 630 -31.50 6.23 4.41
C LEU A 630 -32.68 5.33 4.76
N ALA A 631 -33.57 5.11 3.79
CA ALA A 631 -34.74 4.24 3.89
C ALA A 631 -35.50 4.36 5.25
N PRO A 632 -36.00 5.55 5.62
CA PRO A 632 -36.56 5.83 6.95
C PRO A 632 -37.83 5.06 7.24
N SER A 633 -38.43 4.44 6.25
CA SER A 633 -39.63 3.61 6.40
C SER A 633 -39.34 2.19 6.86
N LEU A 634 -38.07 1.76 6.86
CA LEU A 634 -37.64 0.42 7.27
C LEU A 634 -37.30 0.39 8.77
N ASP A 635 -37.59 -0.75 9.40
CA ASP A 635 -37.08 -1.08 10.72
C ASP A 635 -35.67 -1.68 10.57
N TRP A 636 -34.72 -1.05 11.21
CA TRP A 636 -33.28 -1.39 11.15
C TRP A 636 -32.78 -2.17 12.37
N SER A 637 -33.70 -2.59 13.28
CA SER A 637 -33.31 -3.37 14.46
C SER A 637 -32.72 -4.71 14.03
N ASP A 638 -31.73 -5.20 14.78
CA ASP A 638 -31.21 -6.55 14.58
C ASP A 638 -32.31 -7.54 14.97
N PRO A 639 -32.72 -8.48 14.09
CA PRO A 639 -33.75 -9.46 14.41
C PRO A 639 -33.26 -10.49 15.42
N ASP A 640 -34.09 -10.77 16.42
CA ASP A 640 -33.84 -11.86 17.38
C ASP A 640 -34.17 -13.23 16.74
N LEU A 641 -33.24 -13.70 15.93
CA LEU A 641 -33.32 -14.94 15.17
C LEU A 641 -32.07 -15.80 15.45
N PRO A 642 -32.18 -17.15 15.41
CA PRO A 642 -31.01 -18.01 15.50
C PRO A 642 -30.04 -17.79 14.34
N ASP A 643 -28.78 -18.21 14.49
CA ASP A 643 -27.73 -18.03 13.47
C ASP A 643 -28.09 -18.56 12.06
N ARG A 644 -28.94 -19.57 11.98
CA ARG A 644 -29.43 -20.18 10.73
C ARG A 644 -30.94 -20.37 10.79
N PRO A 645 -31.74 -19.33 10.71
CA PRO A 645 -33.19 -19.46 10.83
C PRO A 645 -33.80 -20.10 9.59
N GLY A 646 -34.81 -20.90 9.79
CA GLY A 646 -35.65 -21.40 8.72
C GLY A 646 -36.75 -20.40 8.30
N LEU A 647 -37.40 -20.69 7.17
CA LEU A 647 -38.46 -19.83 6.65
C LEU A 647 -39.59 -19.54 7.67
N PRO A 648 -40.12 -20.55 8.44
CA PRO A 648 -41.19 -20.30 9.42
C PRO A 648 -40.81 -19.30 10.52
N GLN A 649 -39.56 -19.39 11.04
CA GLN A 649 -39.10 -18.51 12.09
C GLN A 649 -38.97 -17.05 11.62
N VAL A 650 -38.49 -16.84 10.38
CA VAL A 650 -38.40 -15.52 9.78
C VAL A 650 -39.80 -14.95 9.49
N GLN A 651 -40.76 -15.80 9.06
CA GLN A 651 -42.13 -15.38 8.85
C GLN A 651 -42.84 -14.99 10.15
N GLU A 652 -42.62 -15.73 11.23
CA GLU A 652 -43.17 -15.42 12.55
C GLU A 652 -42.62 -14.08 13.06
N TRP A 653 -41.29 -13.83 12.92
CA TRP A 653 -40.70 -12.55 13.27
C TRP A 653 -41.31 -11.39 12.48
N LEU A 654 -41.47 -11.56 11.17
CA LEU A 654 -42.03 -10.54 10.29
C LEU A 654 -43.50 -10.23 10.56
N GLN A 655 -44.28 -11.07 11.24
CA GLN A 655 -45.62 -10.72 11.68
C GLN A 655 -45.65 -9.55 12.68
N GLN A 656 -44.62 -9.48 13.54
CA GLN A 656 -44.48 -8.40 14.52
C GLN A 656 -43.63 -7.24 13.98
N HIS A 657 -42.71 -7.53 13.05
CA HIS A 657 -41.75 -6.58 12.46
C HIS A 657 -41.85 -6.54 10.92
N PRO A 658 -43.00 -6.14 10.32
CA PRO A 658 -43.27 -6.32 8.89
C PRO A 658 -42.38 -5.49 7.96
N ARG A 659 -41.63 -4.53 8.51
CA ARG A 659 -40.70 -3.67 7.78
C ARG A 659 -39.23 -3.84 8.18
N ASN A 660 -38.90 -4.89 8.94
CA ASN A 660 -37.51 -5.13 9.33
C ASN A 660 -36.68 -5.48 8.11
N TYR A 661 -35.65 -4.67 7.83
CA TYR A 661 -34.82 -4.79 6.64
C TYR A 661 -34.12 -6.15 6.54
N LEU A 662 -33.44 -6.57 7.63
CA LEU A 662 -32.66 -7.81 7.64
C LEU A 662 -33.55 -9.05 7.54
N ALA A 663 -34.69 -9.06 8.26
CA ALA A 663 -35.62 -10.16 8.19
C ALA A 663 -36.34 -10.24 6.83
N LEU A 664 -36.74 -9.11 6.21
CA LEU A 664 -37.30 -9.08 4.86
C LEU A 664 -36.32 -9.60 3.82
N ARG A 665 -35.06 -9.16 3.89
CA ARG A 665 -34.01 -9.61 2.99
C ARG A 665 -33.76 -11.11 3.12
N LEU A 666 -33.62 -11.61 4.35
CA LEU A 666 -33.45 -13.01 4.64
C LEU A 666 -34.66 -13.85 4.17
N HIS A 667 -35.89 -13.37 4.43
CA HIS A 667 -37.11 -14.00 3.97
C HIS A 667 -37.13 -14.17 2.47
N ALA A 668 -36.83 -13.09 1.74
CA ALA A 668 -36.78 -13.11 0.28
C ALA A 668 -35.73 -14.10 -0.26
N GLN A 669 -34.53 -14.10 0.35
CA GLN A 669 -33.46 -15.03 -0.02
C GLN A 669 -33.85 -16.50 0.22
N LEU A 670 -34.49 -16.80 1.34
CA LEU A 670 -34.98 -18.14 1.64
C LEU A 670 -36.06 -18.60 0.65
N LEU A 671 -37.01 -17.71 0.31
CA LEU A 671 -38.04 -18.02 -0.67
C LEU A 671 -37.46 -18.28 -2.06
N VAL A 672 -36.47 -17.50 -2.49
CA VAL A 672 -35.78 -17.69 -3.76
C VAL A 672 -34.98 -19.00 -3.75
N ARG A 673 -34.23 -19.28 -2.68
CA ARG A 673 -33.53 -20.56 -2.50
C ARG A 673 -34.45 -21.75 -2.59
N ASP A 674 -35.61 -21.67 -1.97
CA ASP A 674 -36.63 -22.73 -1.92
C ASP A 674 -37.55 -22.72 -3.16
N LYS A 675 -37.21 -21.92 -4.21
CA LYS A 675 -37.95 -21.82 -5.50
C LYS A 675 -39.41 -21.36 -5.36
N GLN A 676 -39.75 -20.68 -4.27
CA GLN A 676 -41.07 -20.12 -4.04
C GLN A 676 -41.20 -18.75 -4.73
N TRP A 677 -41.04 -18.75 -6.07
CA TRP A 677 -40.88 -17.52 -6.87
C TRP A 677 -41.99 -16.50 -6.67
N LYS A 678 -43.27 -16.95 -6.71
CA LYS A 678 -44.42 -16.05 -6.54
C LYS A 678 -44.46 -15.41 -5.14
N ALA A 679 -44.11 -16.16 -4.10
CA ALA A 679 -44.11 -15.67 -2.72
C ALA A 679 -42.98 -14.65 -2.49
N ALA A 680 -41.84 -14.79 -3.19
CA ALA A 680 -40.71 -13.88 -3.10
C ALA A 680 -40.99 -12.47 -3.66
N LEU A 681 -41.96 -12.30 -4.56
CA LEU A 681 -42.25 -11.00 -5.20
C LEU A 681 -42.63 -9.90 -4.17
N GLN A 682 -43.48 -10.23 -3.19
CA GLN A 682 -43.97 -9.25 -2.22
C GLN A 682 -42.84 -8.66 -1.34
N PRO A 683 -42.03 -9.47 -0.64
CA PRO A 683 -40.94 -8.92 0.19
C PRO A 683 -39.86 -8.21 -0.64
N LEU A 684 -39.56 -8.70 -1.85
CA LEU A 684 -38.59 -8.08 -2.75
C LEU A 684 -39.07 -6.71 -3.27
N ASP A 685 -40.35 -6.62 -3.67
CA ASP A 685 -40.90 -5.35 -4.10
C ASP A 685 -41.00 -4.31 -2.95
N LEU A 686 -41.29 -4.78 -1.73
CA LEU A 686 -41.25 -3.93 -0.55
C LEU A 686 -39.83 -3.38 -0.30
N LEU A 687 -38.81 -4.23 -0.33
CA LEU A 687 -37.41 -3.83 -0.18
C LEU A 687 -37.00 -2.83 -1.27
N ARG A 688 -37.23 -3.14 -2.55
CA ARG A 688 -36.91 -2.27 -3.67
C ARG A 688 -37.57 -0.89 -3.58
N LYS A 689 -38.82 -0.81 -3.14
CA LYS A 689 -39.57 0.46 -2.99
C LYS A 689 -39.12 1.25 -1.76
N SER A 690 -38.78 0.53 -0.66
CA SER A 690 -38.38 1.17 0.60
C SER A 690 -36.89 1.58 0.61
N PHE A 691 -36.04 0.84 -0.10
CA PHE A 691 -34.61 1.09 -0.20
C PHE A 691 -34.13 0.92 -1.66
N PRO A 692 -34.48 1.86 -2.55
CA PRO A 692 -34.13 1.75 -3.97
C PRO A 692 -32.62 1.89 -4.26
N GLU A 693 -31.83 2.34 -3.32
CA GLU A 693 -30.35 2.47 -3.44
C GLU A 693 -29.61 1.18 -3.07
N ASP A 694 -30.27 0.15 -2.53
CA ASP A 694 -29.61 -1.11 -2.17
C ASP A 694 -29.23 -1.93 -3.42
N ILE A 695 -27.96 -1.81 -3.78
CA ILE A 695 -27.31 -2.58 -4.85
C ILE A 695 -26.38 -3.67 -4.33
N SER A 696 -26.40 -3.95 -3.02
CA SER A 696 -25.55 -4.97 -2.41
C SER A 696 -25.83 -6.37 -2.96
N GLY A 697 -24.86 -7.27 -2.91
CA GLY A 697 -25.04 -8.67 -3.37
C GLY A 697 -26.26 -9.33 -2.74
N GLY A 698 -27.13 -9.95 -3.55
CA GLY A 698 -28.44 -10.46 -3.12
C GLY A 698 -29.46 -9.34 -2.87
N SER A 699 -29.32 -8.20 -3.53
CA SER A 699 -30.28 -7.08 -3.47
C SER A 699 -31.64 -7.46 -4.04
N ALA A 700 -32.62 -6.61 -3.77
CA ALA A 700 -33.95 -6.80 -4.33
C ALA A 700 -33.97 -6.77 -5.87
N TYR A 701 -33.05 -6.03 -6.51
CA TYR A 701 -32.94 -5.99 -7.97
C TYR A 701 -32.45 -7.32 -8.55
N GLU A 702 -31.34 -7.85 -8.00
CA GLU A 702 -30.79 -9.12 -8.44
C GLU A 702 -31.81 -10.26 -8.31
N LEU A 703 -32.42 -10.37 -7.13
CA LEU A 703 -33.39 -11.43 -6.84
C LEU A 703 -34.70 -11.27 -7.63
N LEU A 704 -35.22 -10.05 -7.84
CA LEU A 704 -36.40 -9.82 -8.67
C LEU A 704 -36.15 -10.16 -10.14
N ALA A 705 -35.00 -9.79 -10.68
CA ALA A 705 -34.63 -10.15 -12.04
C ALA A 705 -34.62 -11.70 -12.22
N GLN A 706 -34.01 -12.41 -11.26
CA GLN A 706 -34.03 -13.87 -11.22
C GLN A 706 -35.47 -14.43 -11.12
N VAL A 707 -36.29 -13.90 -10.21
CA VAL A 707 -37.65 -14.37 -9.98
C VAL A 707 -38.51 -14.14 -11.23
N HIS A 708 -38.47 -12.96 -11.86
CA HIS A 708 -39.26 -12.68 -13.06
C HIS A 708 -38.81 -13.56 -14.23
N ARG A 709 -37.51 -13.84 -14.34
CA ARG A 709 -36.99 -14.80 -15.36
C ARG A 709 -37.57 -16.21 -15.14
N GLN A 710 -37.62 -16.70 -13.90
CA GLN A 710 -38.16 -18.01 -13.56
C GLN A 710 -39.67 -18.11 -13.72
N LEU A 711 -40.39 -16.99 -13.65
CA LEU A 711 -41.82 -16.90 -13.87
C LEU A 711 -42.18 -16.60 -15.32
N ASP A 712 -41.21 -16.58 -16.24
CA ASP A 712 -41.40 -16.24 -17.66
C ASP A 712 -42.10 -14.86 -17.86
N GLN A 713 -41.61 -13.85 -17.15
CA GLN A 713 -42.14 -12.50 -17.16
C GLN A 713 -41.07 -11.52 -17.73
N PRO A 714 -40.80 -11.55 -19.03
CA PRO A 714 -39.68 -10.84 -19.62
C PRO A 714 -39.78 -9.31 -19.53
N GLN A 715 -41.01 -8.74 -19.56
CA GLN A 715 -41.18 -7.30 -19.44
C GLN A 715 -40.85 -6.80 -18.02
N GLN A 716 -41.25 -7.58 -17.00
CA GLN A 716 -40.93 -7.26 -15.62
C GLN A 716 -39.43 -7.47 -15.34
N GLU A 717 -38.81 -8.55 -15.85
CA GLU A 717 -37.39 -8.77 -15.78
C GLU A 717 -36.64 -7.56 -16.36
N GLN A 718 -37.02 -7.15 -17.58
CA GLN A 718 -36.39 -5.99 -18.22
C GLN A 718 -36.48 -4.73 -17.37
N ALA A 719 -37.65 -4.39 -16.85
CA ALA A 719 -37.88 -3.19 -16.04
C ALA A 719 -37.04 -3.18 -14.75
N ILE A 720 -36.80 -4.34 -14.14
CA ILE A 720 -35.95 -4.48 -12.98
C ILE A 720 -34.47 -4.32 -13.35
N LEU A 721 -34.02 -4.96 -14.41
CA LEU A 721 -32.66 -4.85 -14.89
C LEU A 721 -32.30 -3.40 -15.28
N GLU A 722 -33.20 -2.68 -15.94
CA GLU A 722 -33.03 -1.26 -16.28
C GLU A 722 -32.84 -0.39 -15.04
N GLN A 723 -33.64 -0.66 -13.98
CA GLN A 723 -33.51 0.05 -12.71
C GLN A 723 -32.21 -0.29 -11.99
N TRP A 724 -31.75 -1.52 -12.09
CA TRP A 724 -30.49 -1.96 -11.48
C TRP A 724 -29.29 -1.27 -12.12
N ILE A 725 -29.12 -1.38 -13.45
CA ILE A 725 -27.98 -0.77 -14.16
C ILE A 725 -27.96 0.76 -14.09
N ALA A 726 -29.09 1.40 -13.81
CA ALA A 726 -29.15 2.84 -13.59
C ALA A 726 -28.53 3.27 -12.24
N ARG A 727 -28.35 2.33 -11.30
CA ARG A 727 -27.80 2.55 -9.95
C ARG A 727 -26.43 1.93 -9.76
N ASP A 728 -26.16 0.88 -10.51
CA ASP A 728 -24.95 0.07 -10.42
C ASP A 728 -24.33 -0.11 -11.80
N ASN A 729 -23.31 0.67 -12.09
CA ASN A 729 -22.59 0.57 -13.34
C ASN A 729 -21.69 -0.68 -13.44
N ASP A 730 -21.45 -1.37 -12.33
CA ASP A 730 -20.66 -2.61 -12.30
C ASP A 730 -21.52 -3.87 -12.48
N ALA A 731 -22.84 -3.74 -12.60
CA ALA A 731 -23.78 -4.86 -12.77
C ALA A 731 -23.67 -5.54 -14.13
N LEU A 732 -22.50 -6.14 -14.40
CA LEU A 732 -22.17 -6.77 -15.70
C LEU A 732 -23.20 -7.80 -16.16
N ASP A 733 -23.66 -8.68 -15.26
CA ASP A 733 -24.62 -9.72 -15.57
C ASP A 733 -25.99 -9.14 -15.99
N ALA A 734 -26.43 -8.07 -15.34
CA ALA A 734 -27.65 -7.36 -15.69
C ALA A 734 -27.53 -6.68 -17.06
N GLN A 735 -26.39 -6.07 -17.34
CA GLN A 735 -26.10 -5.43 -18.63
C GLN A 735 -26.07 -6.46 -19.77
N LEU A 736 -25.37 -7.60 -19.58
CA LEU A 736 -25.31 -8.68 -20.56
C LEU A 736 -26.72 -9.23 -20.85
N ARG A 737 -27.53 -9.39 -19.81
CA ARG A 737 -28.91 -9.86 -19.98
C ARG A 737 -29.79 -8.87 -20.75
N LEU A 738 -29.64 -7.56 -20.47
CA LEU A 738 -30.35 -6.52 -21.23
C LEU A 738 -29.93 -6.47 -22.70
N LEU A 739 -28.66 -6.72 -23.01
CA LEU A 739 -28.18 -6.85 -24.40
C LEU A 739 -28.96 -7.92 -25.16
N GLU A 740 -29.18 -9.10 -24.53
CA GLU A 740 -29.96 -10.19 -25.14
C GLU A 740 -31.42 -9.77 -25.37
N ILE A 741 -32.04 -9.18 -24.35
CA ILE A 741 -33.45 -8.73 -24.41
C ILE A 741 -33.62 -7.68 -25.52
N TYR A 742 -32.82 -6.63 -25.52
CA TYR A 742 -32.95 -5.53 -26.49
C TYR A 742 -32.59 -5.97 -27.91
N ALA A 743 -31.64 -6.89 -28.08
CA ALA A 743 -31.32 -7.47 -29.39
C ALA A 743 -32.52 -8.26 -29.96
N SER A 744 -33.18 -9.08 -29.13
CA SER A 744 -34.37 -9.85 -29.54
C SER A 744 -35.54 -8.93 -29.92
N GLN A 745 -35.73 -7.83 -29.21
CA GLN A 745 -36.74 -6.80 -29.45
C GLN A 745 -36.39 -5.83 -30.58
N LYS A 746 -35.17 -5.85 -31.08
CA LYS A 746 -34.61 -4.85 -32.03
C LYS A 746 -34.72 -3.42 -31.51
N SER A 747 -34.58 -3.23 -30.18
CA SER A 747 -34.61 -1.93 -29.53
C SER A 747 -33.25 -1.25 -29.67
N TRP A 748 -32.90 -0.82 -30.88
CA TRP A 748 -31.58 -0.37 -31.25
C TRP A 748 -31.01 0.77 -30.40
N PRO A 749 -31.76 1.82 -30.03
CA PRO A 749 -31.22 2.87 -29.17
C PRO A 749 -30.83 2.36 -27.78
N ALA A 750 -31.69 1.57 -27.13
CA ALA A 750 -31.43 0.99 -25.81
C ALA A 750 -30.26 -0.02 -25.88
N LEU A 751 -30.22 -0.84 -26.94
CA LEU A 751 -29.14 -1.80 -27.20
C LEU A 751 -27.77 -1.10 -27.30
N ALA A 752 -27.69 0.02 -28.05
CA ALA A 752 -26.47 0.78 -28.17
C ALA A 752 -26.01 1.37 -26.82
N THR A 753 -26.95 1.93 -26.04
CA THR A 753 -26.66 2.50 -24.72
C THR A 753 -26.12 1.45 -23.76
N VAL A 754 -26.79 0.28 -23.63
CA VAL A 754 -26.33 -0.77 -22.72
C VAL A 754 -25.01 -1.39 -23.19
N ALA A 755 -24.81 -1.52 -24.52
CA ALA A 755 -23.53 -2.00 -25.05
C ALA A 755 -22.37 -1.06 -24.65
N GLU A 756 -22.56 0.27 -24.74
CA GLU A 756 -21.55 1.23 -24.28
C GLU A 756 -21.30 1.13 -22.77
N GLN A 757 -22.34 0.93 -21.95
CA GLN A 757 -22.20 0.73 -20.50
C GLN A 757 -21.44 -0.56 -20.20
N THR A 758 -21.75 -1.65 -20.89
CA THR A 758 -21.05 -2.94 -20.73
C THR A 758 -19.56 -2.82 -21.11
N LEU A 759 -19.23 -2.06 -22.15
CA LEU A 759 -17.84 -1.79 -22.56
C LEU A 759 -17.09 -0.92 -21.58
N ALA A 760 -17.75 -0.12 -20.73
CA ALA A 760 -17.12 0.60 -19.64
C ALA A 760 -16.73 -0.32 -18.46
N VAL A 761 -17.35 -1.50 -18.36
CA VAL A 761 -16.98 -2.52 -17.36
C VAL A 761 -15.97 -3.49 -17.97
N ASN A 762 -16.32 -4.11 -19.11
CA ASN A 762 -15.43 -5.08 -19.75
C ASN A 762 -15.37 -4.91 -21.28
N PRO A 763 -14.41 -4.14 -21.79
CA PRO A 763 -14.21 -3.90 -23.22
C PRO A 763 -13.66 -5.11 -23.98
N LEU A 764 -13.26 -6.17 -23.28
CA LEU A 764 -12.66 -7.38 -23.89
C LEU A 764 -13.70 -8.43 -24.27
N LEU A 765 -14.99 -8.19 -23.99
CA LEU A 765 -16.09 -9.04 -24.39
C LEU A 765 -16.49 -8.78 -25.85
N THR A 766 -16.64 -9.84 -26.63
CA THR A 766 -17.06 -9.77 -28.06
C THR A 766 -18.53 -9.32 -28.23
N SER A 767 -19.42 -9.83 -27.34
CA SER A 767 -20.87 -9.60 -27.48
C SER A 767 -21.25 -8.12 -27.46
N PRO A 768 -20.80 -7.26 -26.54
CA PRO A 768 -21.16 -5.84 -26.54
C PRO A 768 -20.72 -5.11 -27.82
N HIS A 769 -19.53 -5.42 -28.36
CA HIS A 769 -19.08 -4.82 -29.61
C HIS A 769 -19.94 -5.27 -30.80
N GLN A 770 -20.33 -6.57 -30.86
CA GLN A 770 -21.25 -7.07 -31.89
C GLN A 770 -22.60 -6.33 -31.82
N GLN A 771 -23.18 -6.24 -30.64
CA GLN A 771 -24.47 -5.57 -30.44
C GLN A 771 -24.39 -4.05 -30.74
N LEU A 772 -23.31 -3.39 -30.31
CA LEU A 772 -23.10 -1.98 -30.62
C LEU A 772 -22.97 -1.73 -32.13
N SER A 773 -22.22 -2.57 -32.83
CA SER A 773 -22.06 -2.45 -34.28
C SER A 773 -23.38 -2.70 -35.03
N MET A 774 -24.19 -3.65 -34.59
CA MET A 774 -25.51 -3.94 -35.16
C MET A 774 -26.49 -2.80 -34.91
N ALA A 775 -26.56 -2.30 -33.68
CA ALA A 775 -27.41 -1.18 -33.30
C ALA A 775 -27.04 0.09 -34.06
N SER A 776 -25.74 0.40 -34.12
CA SER A 776 -25.22 1.59 -34.82
C SER A 776 -25.53 1.53 -36.33
N THR A 777 -25.44 0.37 -36.93
CA THR A 777 -25.79 0.18 -38.34
C THR A 777 -27.29 0.37 -38.56
N ALA A 778 -28.14 -0.21 -37.70
CA ALA A 778 -29.58 -0.09 -37.78
C ALA A 778 -30.06 1.38 -37.54
N LEU A 779 -29.36 2.13 -36.71
CA LEU A 779 -29.59 3.55 -36.42
C LEU A 779 -29.00 4.49 -37.48
N GLN A 780 -28.38 3.95 -38.55
CA GLN A 780 -27.68 4.74 -39.57
C GLN A 780 -26.58 5.65 -39.02
N LYS A 781 -25.83 5.15 -38.01
CA LYS A 781 -24.70 5.81 -37.39
C LYS A 781 -23.39 5.08 -37.67
N PRO A 782 -22.95 4.98 -38.94
CA PRO A 782 -21.79 4.15 -39.32
C PRO A 782 -20.49 4.56 -38.61
N HIS A 783 -20.34 5.85 -38.28
CA HIS A 783 -19.19 6.33 -37.52
C HIS A 783 -19.09 5.74 -36.11
N GLN A 784 -20.19 5.32 -35.49
CA GLN A 784 -20.21 4.63 -34.20
C GLN A 784 -20.00 3.11 -34.36
N ALA A 785 -20.32 2.53 -35.51
CA ALA A 785 -20.08 1.12 -35.80
C ALA A 785 -18.58 0.82 -36.05
N ILE A 786 -17.84 1.77 -36.65
CA ILE A 786 -16.42 1.59 -37.01
C ILE A 786 -15.55 1.16 -35.81
N PRO A 787 -15.51 1.89 -34.68
CA PRO A 787 -14.69 1.49 -33.51
C PRO A 787 -15.05 0.11 -32.98
N ALA A 788 -16.35 -0.21 -32.89
CA ALA A 788 -16.80 -1.51 -32.42
C ALA A 788 -16.36 -2.68 -33.33
N LEU A 789 -16.41 -2.47 -34.65
CA LEU A 789 -15.94 -3.44 -35.64
C LEU A 789 -14.41 -3.59 -35.64
N GLN A 790 -13.67 -2.49 -35.41
CA GLN A 790 -12.21 -2.53 -35.23
C GLN A 790 -11.83 -3.33 -33.99
N SER A 791 -12.51 -3.09 -32.87
CA SER A 791 -12.31 -3.86 -31.62
C SER A 791 -12.61 -5.36 -31.83
N LEU A 792 -13.66 -5.68 -32.58
CA LEU A 792 -13.98 -7.07 -32.92
C LEU A 792 -12.85 -7.77 -33.70
N LEU A 793 -12.19 -7.07 -34.63
CA LEU A 793 -11.03 -7.63 -35.33
C LEU A 793 -9.86 -7.90 -34.38
N ALA A 794 -9.61 -7.00 -33.42
CA ALA A 794 -8.57 -7.17 -32.43
C ALA A 794 -8.90 -8.28 -31.40
N LEU A 795 -10.18 -8.67 -31.28
CA LEU A 795 -10.66 -9.76 -30.42
C LEU A 795 -10.64 -11.14 -31.09
N ASP A 796 -10.01 -11.29 -32.25
CA ASP A 796 -9.90 -12.56 -33.02
C ASP A 796 -11.26 -13.18 -33.32
N PRO A 797 -12.09 -12.56 -34.15
CA PRO A 797 -13.44 -13.02 -34.42
C PRO A 797 -13.46 -14.38 -35.20
N ARG A 798 -14.51 -15.16 -34.96
CA ARG A 798 -14.69 -16.43 -35.66
C ARG A 798 -14.89 -16.23 -37.18
N ASP A 799 -15.49 -15.14 -37.60
CA ASP A 799 -15.72 -14.76 -38.98
C ASP A 799 -15.12 -13.38 -39.28
N PRO A 800 -13.81 -13.31 -39.55
CA PRO A 800 -13.16 -12.05 -39.91
C PRO A 800 -13.64 -11.47 -41.23
N ALA A 801 -14.10 -12.32 -42.17
CA ALA A 801 -14.59 -11.90 -43.49
C ALA A 801 -15.84 -11.00 -43.35
N ASP A 802 -16.81 -11.42 -42.53
CA ASP A 802 -18.00 -10.61 -42.25
C ASP A 802 -17.65 -9.28 -41.56
N ILE A 803 -16.76 -9.30 -40.56
CA ILE A 803 -16.35 -8.08 -39.85
C ILE A 803 -15.66 -7.12 -40.81
N HIS A 804 -14.74 -7.59 -41.64
CA HIS A 804 -14.12 -6.75 -42.68
C HIS A 804 -15.10 -6.18 -43.68
N TYR A 805 -16.07 -6.99 -44.15
CA TYR A 805 -17.13 -6.51 -45.03
C TYR A 805 -17.98 -5.39 -44.35
N ARG A 806 -18.44 -5.62 -43.12
CA ARG A 806 -19.23 -4.64 -42.35
C ARG A 806 -18.43 -3.35 -42.09
N LEU A 807 -17.15 -3.47 -41.82
CA LEU A 807 -16.25 -2.33 -41.63
C LEU A 807 -16.04 -1.57 -42.95
N ALA A 808 -15.86 -2.30 -44.07
CA ALA A 808 -15.80 -1.71 -45.42
C ALA A 808 -17.09 -0.92 -45.77
N TYR A 809 -18.25 -1.52 -45.46
CA TYR A 809 -19.53 -0.86 -45.66
C TYR A 809 -19.65 0.41 -44.78
N ALA A 810 -19.30 0.37 -43.51
CA ALA A 810 -19.32 1.54 -42.63
C ALA A 810 -18.39 2.66 -43.11
N TYR A 811 -17.20 2.32 -43.62
CA TYR A 811 -16.29 3.31 -44.21
C TYR A 811 -16.82 3.91 -45.53
N HIS A 812 -17.54 3.10 -46.34
CA HIS A 812 -18.22 3.59 -47.52
C HIS A 812 -19.28 4.64 -47.16
N GLU A 813 -20.16 4.32 -46.20
CA GLU A 813 -21.21 5.22 -45.72
C GLU A 813 -20.67 6.51 -45.07
N THR A 814 -19.46 6.48 -44.55
CA THR A 814 -18.75 7.67 -43.98
C THR A 814 -17.86 8.38 -45.00
N ASN A 815 -17.99 8.06 -46.29
CA ASN A 815 -17.23 8.63 -47.38
C ASN A 815 -15.69 8.52 -47.24
N GLN A 816 -15.24 7.35 -46.80
CA GLN A 816 -13.82 6.99 -46.65
C GLN A 816 -13.45 5.84 -47.62
N PRO A 817 -13.41 6.08 -48.95
CA PRO A 817 -13.29 5.02 -49.94
C PRO A 817 -12.01 4.21 -49.90
N ALA A 818 -10.91 4.84 -49.47
CA ALA A 818 -9.62 4.14 -49.35
C ALA A 818 -9.66 3.07 -48.26
N HIS A 819 -10.21 3.41 -47.07
CA HIS A 819 -10.40 2.45 -46.00
C HIS A 819 -11.45 1.39 -46.34
N ALA A 820 -12.56 1.77 -46.98
CA ALA A 820 -13.57 0.84 -47.46
C ALA A 820 -12.95 -0.19 -48.41
N ARG A 821 -12.16 0.27 -49.41
CA ARG A 821 -11.49 -0.60 -50.35
C ARG A 821 -10.49 -1.56 -49.70
N ARG A 822 -9.71 -1.09 -48.78
CA ARG A 822 -8.77 -1.92 -48.00
C ARG A 822 -9.52 -3.08 -47.31
N HIS A 823 -10.58 -2.77 -46.57
CA HIS A 823 -11.30 -3.76 -45.80
C HIS A 823 -12.13 -4.70 -46.66
N VAL A 824 -12.68 -4.25 -47.83
CA VAL A 824 -13.37 -5.16 -48.71
C VAL A 824 -12.43 -6.16 -49.38
N LEU A 825 -11.19 -5.76 -49.68
CA LEU A 825 -10.17 -6.69 -50.21
C LEU A 825 -9.77 -7.69 -49.13
N GLN A 826 -9.59 -7.28 -47.87
CA GLN A 826 -9.33 -8.18 -46.75
C GLN A 826 -10.48 -9.19 -46.53
N ALA A 827 -11.74 -8.74 -46.66
CA ALA A 827 -12.90 -9.67 -46.60
C ALA A 827 -12.82 -10.75 -47.71
N LEU A 828 -12.40 -10.37 -48.92
CA LEU A 828 -12.24 -11.28 -50.04
C LEU A 828 -11.00 -12.18 -49.93
N GLU A 829 -9.97 -11.79 -49.23
CA GLU A 829 -8.83 -12.64 -48.85
C GLU A 829 -9.29 -13.82 -47.98
N TYR A 830 -10.12 -13.54 -46.97
CA TYR A 830 -10.67 -14.58 -46.08
C TYR A 830 -11.78 -15.41 -46.77
N ALA A 831 -12.63 -14.76 -47.56
CA ALA A 831 -13.75 -15.41 -48.24
C ALA A 831 -13.84 -14.97 -49.73
N PRO A 832 -13.09 -15.59 -50.63
CA PRO A 832 -13.01 -15.16 -52.03
C PRO A 832 -14.34 -15.18 -52.82
N ARG A 833 -15.35 -15.89 -52.34
CA ARG A 833 -16.70 -15.98 -52.95
C ARG A 833 -17.74 -15.13 -52.23
N TYR A 834 -17.36 -14.18 -51.39
CA TYR A 834 -18.29 -13.31 -50.66
C TYR A 834 -18.95 -12.30 -51.58
N ARG A 835 -20.17 -12.64 -52.02
CA ARG A 835 -20.90 -11.86 -53.06
C ARG A 835 -21.11 -10.40 -52.74
N ASP A 836 -21.46 -10.09 -51.48
CA ASP A 836 -21.73 -8.71 -51.09
C ASP A 836 -20.45 -7.86 -50.99
N ALA A 837 -19.34 -8.48 -50.64
CA ALA A 837 -18.03 -7.83 -50.72
C ALA A 837 -17.63 -7.50 -52.16
N HIS A 838 -17.89 -8.41 -53.11
CA HIS A 838 -17.68 -8.12 -54.55
C HIS A 838 -18.57 -6.96 -55.03
N ARG A 839 -19.85 -6.95 -54.65
CA ARG A 839 -20.77 -5.85 -55.00
C ARG A 839 -20.30 -4.53 -54.49
N LEU A 840 -19.81 -4.48 -53.20
CA LEU A 840 -19.29 -3.25 -52.64
C LEU A 840 -18.00 -2.83 -53.32
N LEU A 841 -17.10 -3.73 -53.66
CA LEU A 841 -15.86 -3.44 -54.39
C LEU A 841 -16.14 -2.78 -55.75
N LEU A 842 -17.13 -3.30 -56.48
CA LEU A 842 -17.58 -2.72 -57.74
C LEU A 842 -18.16 -1.30 -57.58
N LYS A 843 -18.91 -1.05 -56.50
CA LYS A 843 -19.40 0.32 -56.19
C LYS A 843 -18.31 1.29 -55.86
N LEU A 844 -17.22 0.87 -55.27
CA LEU A 844 -16.08 1.72 -54.89
C LEU A 844 -15.22 2.15 -56.09
N GLY A 845 -15.41 1.55 -57.25
CA GLY A 845 -14.66 1.86 -58.47
C GLY A 845 -13.16 1.56 -58.38
N PRO A 846 -12.38 1.89 -59.40
CA PRO A 846 -10.92 1.77 -59.38
C PRO A 846 -10.30 2.69 -58.32
N ALA A 847 -9.16 2.29 -57.76
CA ALA A 847 -8.42 3.15 -56.82
C ALA A 847 -8.04 4.48 -57.54
N ALA A 848 -8.27 5.60 -56.88
CA ALA A 848 -7.70 6.89 -57.36
C ALA A 848 -6.17 6.72 -57.42
N PRO A 849 -5.50 7.17 -58.48
CA PRO A 849 -4.05 7.10 -58.55
C PRO A 849 -3.45 7.91 -57.37
N PRO A 850 -2.31 7.48 -56.80
CA PRO A 850 -1.65 8.25 -55.76
C PRO A 850 -1.36 9.69 -56.22
N ALA A 851 -1.60 10.65 -55.34
CA ALA A 851 -1.52 12.09 -55.63
C ALA A 851 -0.11 12.59 -56.01
N ASP A 852 0.90 11.75 -56.15
CA ASP A 852 2.30 12.10 -56.35
C ASP A 852 2.85 11.81 -57.78
N GLN A 853 1.99 11.75 -58.76
CA GLN A 853 2.45 11.73 -60.18
C GLN A 853 1.74 12.78 -61.01
N GLN A 854 1.95 14.06 -60.68
CA GLN A 854 1.85 15.12 -61.71
C GLN A 854 3.19 15.15 -62.44
N PRO A 855 3.22 15.05 -63.77
CA PRO A 855 4.44 15.24 -64.56
C PRO A 855 4.94 16.67 -64.33
N GLN A 856 6.14 16.80 -63.79
CA GLN A 856 6.85 18.08 -63.89
C GLN A 856 7.08 18.35 -65.37
N GLU A 857 6.34 19.29 -65.93
CA GLU A 857 6.73 19.92 -67.16
C GLU A 857 8.11 20.60 -66.96
N LYS A 858 9.10 20.09 -67.66
CA LYS A 858 10.43 20.75 -67.74
C LYS A 858 10.32 22.05 -68.56
N PRO A 859 11.03 23.11 -68.14
CA PRO A 859 11.11 24.36 -68.88
C PRO A 859 11.87 24.30 -70.21
#